data_0ed628fa8089636f8b68cc78d3edc63e
#
_entry.id   0ed628fa8089636f8b68cc78d3edc63e
#
_cell.length_a   1.000
_cell.length_b   1.000
_cell.length_c   1.000
_cell.angle_alpha   90.00
_cell.angle_beta   90.00
_cell.angle_gamma   90.00
#
_symmetry.space_group_name_H-M   'P 1'
#
loop_
_entity.id
_entity.type
_entity.pdbx_description
1 polymer ?
#
loop_
_entity_poly.entity_id
_entity_poly.type
_entity_poly.pdbx_seq_one_letter_code
_entity_poly.pdbx_strand_id
1 'polypeptide(L)'
;MMKMRKFLLLTTLCVTLGIQAQEVKDSTTKVQKLREVVVTSSQSASKRMKEVQIGVEKIDIGKMTQIPTLFGEKDILKSIQMLPGVKAESEGSCGFEVRGGTAAQNLVLIDNAPIYNPGHFVGLFSAFNDEAMQTASLYKGQIPAMFGGATSSVLDVASKAGDMSNWHAGFSIGLLASKVEVDGPIVKDKVSMLFSARRSYLDLFLKLSEKYRENTMNFYDVNFRTDFDISPANKVFVSFYKGKDNMEIDDLAEMRWGNMAVSGGWKYMLSEKLRFNTTLSFNRYKSKMGFNATHLDYKMNGHIEQTILKENIDWRPSAHHAFSIGAQASYDDIVSAEWEYLTIHEKEQRYGTEIAGWVNDDWKVAKWLEMSLGLRYNHFKKYDAIEPRASMKLNINELHCIKGGYSRTAQNIHAIRNSSTSMPMDRYTLSTDFVKPEKADQVSLGYFGMTKEGDYDFSIEGYYKWVRDIYDYKDGKNFESDIAIENIILGGKGRAYGMEMSAHKNNGRLTGWISYTLSWSENKIDGINNNRWYTANNDRRHDVNLVGMYQLNDFWNVSASFIFNSGQALTAPSAKYQIDGSTVYYYAERNGYRAPSSHHLDLSATYSKKLKHCERQWAFGVYNIYNRENPYVITFSEDDNSASGTKATQTALFGAIPFVSFSLKW
;
A
#
# COMPACT_ATOMS: atom_id res chain seq x y z
N MET A 1 17.71 5.67 -30.17
CA MET A 1 17.06 4.93 -31.27
C MET A 1 17.62 3.52 -31.53
N MET A 2 18.92 3.29 -31.38
CA MET A 2 19.52 1.96 -31.66
C MET A 2 19.29 0.90 -30.55
N LYS A 3 19.09 1.28 -29.30
CA LYS A 3 18.81 0.37 -28.17
C LYS A 3 17.35 -0.16 -28.15
N MET A 4 16.41 0.57 -28.67
CA MET A 4 15.00 0.16 -28.78
C MET A 4 14.77 -0.95 -29.84
N ARG A 5 15.62 -1.01 -30.89
CA ARG A 5 15.53 -2.06 -31.93
C ARG A 5 15.92 -3.46 -31.43
N LYS A 6 16.79 -3.57 -30.43
CA LYS A 6 17.18 -4.89 -29.86
C LYS A 6 16.12 -5.46 -28.91
N PHE A 7 15.33 -4.58 -28.26
CA PHE A 7 14.24 -5.00 -27.38
C PHE A 7 13.01 -5.51 -28.18
N LEU A 8 12.74 -4.89 -29.34
CA LEU A 8 11.67 -5.31 -30.24
C LEU A 8 11.94 -6.69 -30.89
N LEU A 9 13.21 -7.06 -31.09
CA LEU A 9 13.58 -8.36 -31.67
C LEU A 9 13.37 -9.55 -30.72
N LEU A 10 13.44 -9.33 -29.41
CA LEU A 10 13.18 -10.38 -28.42
C LEU A 10 11.67 -10.68 -28.28
N THR A 11 10.82 -9.66 -28.42
CA THR A 11 9.36 -9.83 -28.38
C THR A 11 8.80 -10.50 -29.63
N THR A 12 9.46 -10.32 -30.78
CA THR A 12 9.04 -10.97 -32.04
C THR A 12 9.34 -12.47 -32.04
N LEU A 13 10.35 -12.92 -31.29
CA LEU A 13 10.72 -14.35 -31.25
C LEU A 13 9.73 -15.18 -30.40
N CYS A 14 9.07 -14.59 -29.40
CA CYS A 14 8.04 -15.26 -28.60
C CYS A 14 6.69 -15.38 -29.32
N VAL A 15 6.39 -14.50 -30.28
CA VAL A 15 5.13 -14.48 -31.01
C VAL A 15 5.11 -15.48 -32.19
N THR A 16 6.28 -15.84 -32.73
CA THR A 16 6.36 -16.74 -33.91
C THR A 16 6.32 -18.24 -33.58
N LEU A 17 6.35 -18.64 -32.32
CA LEU A 17 6.25 -20.03 -31.89
C LEU A 17 4.83 -20.51 -31.56
N GLY A 18 3.83 -19.66 -31.68
CA GLY A 18 2.44 -19.92 -31.26
C GLY A 18 1.41 -20.20 -32.38
N ILE A 19 1.81 -20.22 -33.67
CA ILE A 19 0.84 -20.39 -34.75
C ILE A 19 1.06 -21.74 -35.47
N GLN A 20 0.65 -22.79 -34.80
CA GLN A 20 0.16 -24.03 -35.45
C GLN A 20 -1.03 -24.52 -34.62
N ALA A 21 -2.19 -23.95 -34.85
CA ALA A 21 -3.44 -24.44 -34.29
C ALA A 21 -3.94 -25.59 -35.16
N GLN A 22 -3.96 -26.79 -34.60
CA GLN A 22 -4.65 -27.95 -35.18
C GLN A 22 -6.15 -27.79 -34.85
N GLU A 23 -7.01 -27.84 -35.86
CA GLU A 23 -8.48 -27.90 -35.70
C GLU A 23 -8.86 -29.13 -34.87
N VAL A 24 -9.45 -28.90 -33.71
CA VAL A 24 -10.09 -29.94 -32.90
C VAL A 24 -11.59 -29.89 -33.15
N LYS A 25 -12.14 -30.99 -33.67
CA LYS A 25 -13.55 -31.20 -33.89
C LYS A 25 -14.38 -31.05 -32.61
N ASP A 26 -15.49 -30.35 -32.79
CA ASP A 26 -16.57 -30.08 -31.88
C ASP A 26 -17.06 -31.34 -31.13
N SER A 27 -16.91 -31.38 -29.81
CA SER A 27 -17.70 -32.24 -28.95
C SER A 27 -18.46 -31.34 -27.97
N THR A 28 -19.77 -31.31 -28.17
CA THR A 28 -20.73 -30.56 -27.35
C THR A 28 -20.69 -30.99 -25.88
N THR A 29 -19.86 -30.34 -25.11
CA THR A 29 -19.91 -30.40 -23.66
C THR A 29 -20.60 -29.12 -23.15
N LYS A 30 -21.75 -29.28 -22.50
CA LYS A 30 -22.45 -28.17 -21.84
C LYS A 30 -21.49 -27.48 -20.85
N VAL A 31 -20.99 -26.33 -21.24
CA VAL A 31 -20.23 -25.45 -20.33
C VAL A 31 -21.23 -24.91 -19.29
N GLN A 32 -21.20 -25.46 -18.09
CA GLN A 32 -21.83 -24.80 -16.95
C GLN A 32 -21.07 -23.46 -16.72
N LYS A 33 -21.73 -22.35 -17.03
CA LYS A 33 -21.27 -21.01 -16.61
C LYS A 33 -21.17 -21.04 -15.09
N LEU A 34 -19.94 -21.06 -14.57
CA LEU A 34 -19.68 -20.82 -13.15
C LEU A 34 -20.13 -19.38 -12.89
N ARG A 35 -21.26 -19.23 -12.22
CA ARG A 35 -21.70 -17.94 -11.68
C ARG A 35 -20.57 -17.41 -10.82
N GLU A 36 -20.20 -16.16 -11.03
CA GLU A 36 -19.34 -15.42 -10.13
C GLU A 36 -19.88 -15.55 -8.71
N VAL A 37 -19.12 -16.22 -7.84
CA VAL A 37 -19.58 -16.49 -6.48
C VAL A 37 -19.40 -15.20 -5.71
N VAL A 38 -20.49 -14.52 -5.43
CA VAL A 38 -20.51 -13.43 -4.44
C VAL A 38 -20.00 -14.00 -3.12
N VAL A 39 -18.83 -13.52 -2.70
CA VAL A 39 -18.13 -13.99 -1.51
C VAL A 39 -18.87 -13.50 -0.27
N THR A 40 -19.68 -14.37 0.34
CA THR A 40 -20.29 -14.08 1.64
C THR A 40 -19.29 -14.15 2.79
N SER A 41 -19.60 -13.55 3.93
CA SER A 41 -18.69 -13.37 5.08
C SER A 41 -18.05 -14.64 5.64
N SER A 42 -18.77 -15.77 5.59
CA SER A 42 -18.24 -17.08 6.00
C SER A 42 -17.05 -17.55 5.15
N GLN A 43 -16.88 -16.99 3.94
CA GLN A 43 -15.76 -17.33 3.07
C GLN A 43 -14.44 -16.64 3.47
N SER A 44 -14.46 -15.51 4.23
CA SER A 44 -13.21 -14.86 4.68
C SER A 44 -12.49 -15.67 5.74
N ALA A 45 -13.18 -16.16 6.78
CA ALA A 45 -12.61 -17.04 7.79
C ALA A 45 -12.05 -18.33 7.16
N SER A 46 -12.86 -18.97 6.29
CA SER A 46 -12.43 -20.15 5.53
C SER A 46 -11.22 -19.89 4.64
N LYS A 47 -11.05 -18.67 4.06
CA LYS A 47 -9.90 -18.33 3.24
C LYS A 47 -8.61 -18.23 4.05
N ARG A 48 -8.62 -17.55 5.23
CA ARG A 48 -7.44 -17.53 6.11
C ARG A 48 -7.00 -18.94 6.52
N MET A 49 -7.95 -19.82 6.83
CA MET A 49 -7.64 -21.20 7.20
C MET A 49 -7.08 -22.02 6.01
N LYS A 50 -7.51 -21.75 4.78
CA LYS A 50 -7.09 -22.49 3.58
C LYS A 50 -5.71 -22.10 3.05
N GLU A 51 -5.29 -20.86 3.22
CA GLU A 51 -3.96 -20.40 2.78
C GLU A 51 -2.87 -21.14 3.57
N VAL A 52 -1.81 -21.56 2.88
CA VAL A 52 -0.63 -22.17 3.50
C VAL A 52 0.28 -21.10 4.09
N GLN A 53 0.43 -19.97 3.39
CA GLN A 53 1.26 -18.86 3.83
C GLN A 53 0.69 -18.22 5.10
N ILE A 54 1.59 -17.79 6.00
CA ILE A 54 1.27 -17.01 7.19
C ILE A 54 1.36 -15.51 6.89
N GLY A 55 0.51 -14.70 7.54
CA GLY A 55 0.53 -13.24 7.36
C GLY A 55 -0.05 -12.78 6.02
N VAL A 56 -1.00 -13.52 5.45
CA VAL A 56 -1.73 -13.13 4.23
C VAL A 56 -3.14 -12.70 4.59
N GLU A 57 -3.50 -11.47 4.21
CA GLU A 57 -4.83 -10.90 4.40
C GLU A 57 -5.48 -10.63 3.04
N LYS A 58 -6.54 -11.35 2.71
CA LYS A 58 -7.39 -11.10 1.54
C LYS A 58 -8.55 -10.22 1.96
N ILE A 59 -8.60 -9.03 1.41
CA ILE A 59 -9.46 -7.94 1.82
C ILE A 59 -10.71 -7.95 0.94
N ASP A 60 -11.86 -8.02 1.59
CA ASP A 60 -13.16 -7.77 0.95
C ASP A 60 -13.42 -6.26 0.97
N ILE A 61 -13.21 -5.61 -0.18
CA ILE A 61 -13.33 -4.15 -0.30
C ILE A 61 -14.76 -3.72 0.07
N GLY A 62 -15.79 -4.47 -0.32
CA GLY A 62 -17.18 -4.14 -0.02
C GLY A 62 -17.49 -4.06 1.47
N LYS A 63 -16.84 -4.89 2.31
CA LYS A 63 -16.98 -4.83 3.78
C LYS A 63 -16.11 -3.75 4.40
N MET A 64 -14.87 -3.64 3.95
CA MET A 64 -13.93 -2.64 4.47
C MET A 64 -14.44 -1.22 4.23
N THR A 65 -15.14 -0.97 3.14
CA THR A 65 -15.75 0.35 2.85
C THR A 65 -16.97 0.70 3.71
N GLN A 66 -17.43 -0.19 4.60
CA GLN A 66 -18.48 0.11 5.60
C GLN A 66 -17.91 0.69 6.91
N ILE A 67 -16.59 0.69 7.08
CA ILE A 67 -15.93 1.25 8.26
C ILE A 67 -15.98 2.78 8.20
N PRO A 68 -16.27 3.47 9.32
CA PRO A 68 -16.16 4.92 9.38
C PRO A 68 -14.73 5.37 9.07
N THR A 69 -14.58 6.35 8.22
CA THR A 69 -13.28 6.91 7.85
C THR A 69 -13.31 8.42 7.85
N LEU A 70 -12.13 9.04 7.86
CA LEU A 70 -11.97 10.49 7.85
C LEU A 70 -12.76 11.12 6.69
N PHE A 71 -13.57 12.13 6.98
CA PHE A 71 -14.46 12.85 6.06
C PHE A 71 -15.53 11.97 5.37
N GLY A 72 -15.73 10.72 5.79
CA GLY A 72 -16.67 9.79 5.17
C GLY A 72 -16.21 9.23 3.80
N GLU A 73 -14.96 9.46 3.41
CA GLU A 73 -14.37 8.84 2.23
C GLU A 73 -14.04 7.37 2.51
N LYS A 74 -14.57 6.48 1.70
CA LYS A 74 -14.23 5.05 1.76
C LYS A 74 -12.80 4.85 1.29
N ASP A 75 -11.94 4.32 2.16
CA ASP A 75 -10.48 4.26 1.95
C ASP A 75 -9.93 2.87 2.26
N ILE A 76 -9.38 2.22 1.23
CA ILE A 76 -8.84 0.87 1.31
C ILE A 76 -7.58 0.85 2.18
N LEU A 77 -6.68 1.85 2.04
CA LEU A 77 -5.42 1.88 2.79
C LEU A 77 -5.68 2.13 4.28
N LYS A 78 -6.61 3.02 4.62
CA LYS A 78 -7.01 3.21 6.04
C LYS A 78 -7.67 1.97 6.63
N SER A 79 -8.44 1.25 5.82
CA SER A 79 -9.06 0.02 6.28
C SER A 79 -8.04 -1.08 6.57
N ILE A 80 -6.96 -1.21 5.78
CA ILE A 80 -5.90 -2.18 6.06
C ILE A 80 -5.06 -1.82 7.29
N GLN A 81 -4.98 -0.55 7.67
CA GLN A 81 -4.30 -0.11 8.90
C GLN A 81 -4.96 -0.66 10.18
N MET A 82 -6.22 -1.10 10.10
CA MET A 82 -6.94 -1.72 11.22
C MET A 82 -6.68 -3.22 11.34
N LEU A 83 -5.85 -3.80 10.47
CA LEU A 83 -5.45 -5.21 10.53
C LEU A 83 -4.26 -5.41 11.48
N PRO A 84 -4.12 -6.58 12.11
CA PRO A 84 -3.01 -6.84 13.03
C PRO A 84 -1.66 -6.76 12.29
N GLY A 85 -0.67 -6.13 12.93
CA GLY A 85 0.66 -5.92 12.37
C GLY A 85 0.79 -4.83 11.32
N VAL A 86 -0.28 -4.07 11.07
CA VAL A 86 -0.31 -2.92 10.15
C VAL A 86 -0.63 -1.65 10.96
N LYS A 87 0.15 -0.61 10.76
CA LYS A 87 0.00 0.67 11.49
C LYS A 87 -0.06 1.82 10.50
N ALA A 88 -0.80 2.88 10.83
CA ALA A 88 -0.73 4.13 10.11
C ALA A 88 0.67 4.76 10.28
N GLU A 89 1.22 5.36 9.25
CA GLU A 89 2.52 6.05 9.31
C GLU A 89 2.46 7.27 10.26
N SER A 90 1.40 8.05 10.18
CA SER A 90 1.10 9.17 11.08
C SER A 90 -0.41 9.34 11.26
N GLU A 91 -0.82 10.21 12.18
CA GLU A 91 -2.25 10.52 12.37
C GLU A 91 -2.91 10.99 11.07
N GLY A 92 -4.01 10.35 10.72
CA GLY A 92 -4.77 10.65 9.49
C GLY A 92 -4.13 10.18 8.17
N SER A 93 -2.87 9.69 8.17
CA SER A 93 -2.19 9.21 6.95
C SER A 93 -2.78 7.89 6.43
N CYS A 94 -2.87 7.74 5.11
CA CYS A 94 -3.12 6.45 4.46
C CYS A 94 -1.83 5.64 4.23
N GLY A 95 -0.65 6.22 4.44
CA GLY A 95 0.62 5.48 4.48
C GLY A 95 0.60 4.42 5.58
N PHE A 96 1.15 3.24 5.32
CA PHE A 96 1.10 2.13 6.26
C PHE A 96 2.45 1.46 6.45
N GLU A 97 2.66 0.96 7.64
CA GLU A 97 3.88 0.29 8.11
C GLU A 97 3.52 -1.13 8.52
N VAL A 98 4.34 -2.11 8.13
CA VAL A 98 4.03 -3.52 8.35
C VAL A 98 5.18 -4.20 9.08
N ARG A 99 4.87 -4.82 10.25
CA ARG A 99 5.83 -5.61 11.04
C ARG A 99 7.16 -4.89 11.22
N GLY A 100 7.09 -3.61 11.64
CA GLY A 100 8.25 -2.76 11.90
C GLY A 100 9.05 -2.31 10.67
N GLY A 101 8.56 -2.59 9.46
CA GLY A 101 9.08 -1.97 8.25
C GLY A 101 8.41 -0.63 8.01
N THR A 102 9.08 0.25 7.29
CA THR A 102 8.57 1.56 6.89
C THR A 102 7.68 1.47 5.64
N ALA A 103 6.91 2.52 5.34
CA ALA A 103 6.12 2.58 4.13
C ALA A 103 6.98 2.49 2.83
N ALA A 104 8.23 2.92 2.88
CA ALA A 104 9.20 2.80 1.78
C ALA A 104 9.63 1.35 1.46
N GLN A 105 9.39 0.42 2.37
CA GLN A 105 9.71 -1.01 2.25
C GLN A 105 8.50 -1.83 1.78
N ASN A 106 7.36 -1.20 1.52
CA ASN A 106 6.17 -1.83 0.99
C ASN A 106 6.10 -1.66 -0.53
N LEU A 107 5.75 -2.72 -1.23
CA LEU A 107 5.38 -2.67 -2.64
C LEU A 107 3.85 -2.59 -2.74
N VAL A 108 3.37 -1.51 -3.33
CA VAL A 108 1.93 -1.31 -3.58
C VAL A 108 1.70 -1.42 -5.08
N LEU A 109 0.79 -2.31 -5.49
CA LEU A 109 0.51 -2.61 -6.89
C LEU A 109 -0.95 -2.32 -7.23
N ILE A 110 -1.19 -1.82 -8.44
CA ILE A 110 -2.48 -1.85 -9.12
C ILE A 110 -2.33 -2.61 -10.44
N ASP A 111 -3.03 -3.72 -10.58
CA ASP A 111 -2.95 -4.58 -11.78
C ASP A 111 -1.50 -4.91 -12.20
N ASN A 112 -0.63 -5.24 -11.24
CA ASN A 112 0.82 -5.48 -11.36
C ASN A 112 1.70 -4.25 -11.65
N ALA A 113 1.17 -3.04 -11.76
CA ALA A 113 1.97 -1.82 -11.87
C ALA A 113 2.26 -1.23 -10.48
N PRO A 114 3.51 -0.91 -10.12
CA PRO A 114 3.84 -0.25 -8.87
C PRO A 114 3.24 1.15 -8.77
N ILE A 115 2.79 1.50 -7.56
CA ILE A 115 2.32 2.84 -7.20
C ILE A 115 3.20 3.36 -6.06
N TYR A 116 3.89 4.46 -6.30
CA TYR A 116 4.74 5.12 -5.31
C TYR A 116 3.96 6.23 -4.62
N ASN A 117 4.16 6.39 -3.32
CA ASN A 117 3.42 7.35 -2.49
C ASN A 117 1.91 7.32 -2.80
N PRO A 118 1.20 6.24 -2.41
CA PRO A 118 -0.17 5.98 -2.81
C PRO A 118 -1.19 6.83 -2.04
N GLY A 119 -0.86 8.10 -1.76
CA GLY A 119 -1.68 9.02 -0.98
C GLY A 119 -1.93 10.36 -1.68
N HIS A 120 -3.15 10.85 -1.54
CA HIS A 120 -3.58 12.20 -1.89
C HIS A 120 -3.59 13.11 -0.67
N PHE A 121 -3.46 14.44 -0.87
CA PHE A 121 -3.39 15.45 0.20
C PHE A 121 -2.36 15.09 1.27
N VAL A 122 -1.11 14.89 0.85
CA VAL A 122 0.01 14.54 1.77
C VAL A 122 -0.31 13.26 2.57
N GLY A 123 -1.04 12.34 1.93
CA GLY A 123 -1.38 11.04 2.51
C GLY A 123 -2.71 10.97 3.26
N LEU A 124 -3.54 12.00 3.26
CA LEU A 124 -4.84 11.95 3.96
C LEU A 124 -5.86 11.00 3.31
N PHE A 125 -5.75 10.72 2.01
CA PHE A 125 -6.63 9.83 1.26
C PHE A 125 -5.82 8.89 0.40
N SER A 126 -6.30 7.65 0.22
CA SER A 126 -5.63 6.72 -0.68
C SER A 126 -5.84 7.07 -2.14
N ALA A 127 -4.86 6.70 -2.96
CA ALA A 127 -4.93 6.75 -4.42
C ALA A 127 -5.95 5.75 -5.01
N PHE A 128 -6.45 4.81 -4.21
CA PHE A 128 -7.39 3.78 -4.66
C PHE A 128 -8.84 4.26 -4.50
N ASN A 129 -9.52 4.44 -5.62
CA ASN A 129 -10.97 4.66 -5.63
C ASN A 129 -11.67 3.31 -5.39
N ASP A 130 -12.40 3.17 -4.28
CA ASP A 130 -13.07 1.95 -3.86
C ASP A 130 -14.06 1.40 -4.91
N GLU A 131 -14.69 2.28 -5.68
CA GLU A 131 -15.64 1.89 -6.73
C GLU A 131 -14.95 1.23 -7.94
N ALA A 132 -13.65 1.51 -8.16
CA ALA A 132 -12.86 0.94 -9.26
C ALA A 132 -12.08 -0.33 -8.87
N MET A 133 -12.01 -0.69 -7.58
CA MET A 133 -11.20 -1.79 -7.09
C MET A 133 -12.07 -3.00 -6.75
N GLN A 134 -11.59 -4.21 -7.10
CA GLN A 134 -12.29 -5.47 -6.86
C GLN A 134 -11.75 -6.20 -5.65
N THR A 135 -10.43 -6.40 -5.59
CA THR A 135 -9.78 -7.18 -4.54
C THR A 135 -8.48 -6.51 -4.12
N ALA A 136 -8.11 -6.71 -2.86
CA ALA A 136 -6.79 -6.38 -2.35
C ALA A 136 -6.25 -7.54 -1.52
N SER A 137 -4.97 -7.84 -1.69
CA SER A 137 -4.25 -8.87 -0.94
C SER A 137 -3.01 -8.27 -0.31
N LEU A 138 -2.92 -8.34 1.02
CA LEU A 138 -1.75 -7.88 1.77
C LEU A 138 -0.93 -9.08 2.25
N TYR A 139 0.35 -9.10 1.88
CA TYR A 139 1.34 -10.10 2.30
C TYR A 139 2.30 -9.47 3.30
N LYS A 140 2.21 -9.85 4.59
CA LYS A 140 2.94 -9.24 5.72
C LYS A 140 4.28 -9.91 6.06
N GLY A 141 4.93 -10.54 5.11
CA GLY A 141 6.23 -11.15 5.35
C GLY A 141 6.46 -12.48 4.65
N GLN A 142 5.46 -13.35 4.54
CA GLN A 142 5.52 -14.53 3.65
C GLN A 142 5.03 -14.13 2.26
N ILE A 143 5.90 -13.39 1.56
CA ILE A 143 5.61 -12.84 0.23
C ILE A 143 5.78 -13.96 -0.79
N PRO A 144 4.80 -14.28 -1.68
CA PRO A 144 4.95 -15.26 -2.75
C PRO A 144 6.16 -14.98 -3.65
N ALA A 145 6.84 -16.04 -4.17
CA ALA A 145 8.08 -15.90 -4.95
C ALA A 145 7.92 -15.06 -6.22
N MET A 146 6.70 -14.93 -6.74
CA MET A 146 6.38 -14.08 -7.89
C MET A 146 6.50 -12.58 -7.62
N PHE A 147 6.59 -12.15 -6.36
CA PHE A 147 6.79 -10.76 -5.96
C PHE A 147 8.22 -10.55 -5.45
N GLY A 148 8.85 -9.46 -5.86
CA GLY A 148 10.15 -8.97 -5.40
C GLY A 148 10.12 -7.47 -5.22
N GLY A 149 11.25 -6.87 -4.81
CA GLY A 149 11.37 -5.41 -4.69
C GLY A 149 10.71 -4.82 -3.44
N ALA A 150 10.45 -5.63 -2.40
CA ALA A 150 9.92 -5.19 -1.12
C ALA A 150 10.56 -5.96 0.03
N THR A 151 10.92 -5.29 1.10
CA THR A 151 11.51 -5.90 2.31
C THR A 151 10.56 -5.92 3.51
N SER A 152 9.35 -5.34 3.36
CA SER A 152 8.33 -5.35 4.43
C SER A 152 7.05 -6.07 4.01
N SER A 153 6.33 -5.56 3.04
CA SER A 153 5.05 -6.13 2.61
C SER A 153 4.77 -5.90 1.12
N VAL A 154 3.82 -6.66 0.59
CA VAL A 154 3.24 -6.40 -0.74
C VAL A 154 1.74 -6.24 -0.59
N LEU A 155 1.22 -5.13 -1.10
CA LEU A 155 -0.21 -4.90 -1.28
C LEU A 155 -0.52 -5.01 -2.77
N ASP A 156 -1.19 -6.07 -3.16
CA ASP A 156 -1.62 -6.33 -4.54
C ASP A 156 -3.10 -6.01 -4.68
N VAL A 157 -3.41 -4.96 -5.45
CA VAL A 157 -4.77 -4.47 -5.69
C VAL A 157 -5.13 -4.73 -7.15
N ALA A 158 -6.26 -5.39 -7.36
CA ALA A 158 -6.82 -5.60 -8.69
C ALA A 158 -8.00 -4.67 -8.93
N SER A 159 -8.03 -4.00 -10.07
CA SER A 159 -9.16 -3.21 -10.50
C SER A 159 -10.35 -4.09 -10.90
N LYS A 160 -11.56 -3.54 -10.76
CA LYS A 160 -12.82 -4.20 -11.11
C LYS A 160 -12.93 -4.32 -12.65
N ALA A 161 -13.27 -5.51 -13.13
CA ALA A 161 -13.67 -5.69 -14.51
C ALA A 161 -15.08 -5.12 -14.72
N GLY A 162 -15.36 -4.59 -15.91
CA GLY A 162 -16.72 -4.18 -16.28
C GLY A 162 -17.67 -5.38 -16.41
N ASP A 163 -18.96 -5.20 -16.17
CA ASP A 163 -19.96 -6.25 -16.40
C ASP A 163 -20.08 -6.55 -17.89
N MET A 164 -20.10 -7.84 -18.26
CA MET A 164 -20.20 -8.29 -19.65
C MET A 164 -21.62 -8.29 -20.19
N SER A 165 -22.63 -8.07 -19.34
CA SER A 165 -24.04 -8.28 -19.68
C SER A 165 -24.90 -7.04 -19.53
N ASN A 166 -24.67 -6.24 -18.48
CA ASN A 166 -25.49 -5.10 -18.13
C ASN A 166 -24.63 -3.84 -17.89
N TRP A 167 -25.23 -2.68 -18.14
CA TRP A 167 -24.65 -1.40 -17.80
C TRP A 167 -24.99 -1.04 -16.35
N HIS A 168 -24.01 -0.54 -15.65
CA HIS A 168 -24.13 0.03 -14.31
C HIS A 168 -23.52 1.42 -14.30
N ALA A 169 -24.07 2.29 -13.50
CA ALA A 169 -23.54 3.61 -13.27
C ALA A 169 -23.66 3.97 -11.79
N GLY A 170 -22.72 4.73 -11.27
CA GLY A 170 -22.69 5.20 -9.90
C GLY A 170 -22.26 6.65 -9.81
N PHE A 171 -22.82 7.35 -8.83
CA PHE A 171 -22.42 8.69 -8.46
C PHE A 171 -22.39 8.78 -6.94
N SER A 172 -21.35 9.40 -6.39
CA SER A 172 -21.32 9.75 -4.98
C SER A 172 -20.77 11.15 -4.75
N ILE A 173 -21.27 11.79 -3.72
CA ILE A 173 -20.81 13.09 -3.23
C ILE A 173 -20.63 13.01 -1.72
N GLY A 174 -19.41 13.32 -1.27
CA GLY A 174 -19.05 13.42 0.14
C GLY A 174 -18.72 14.84 0.54
N LEU A 175 -18.11 15.00 1.71
CA LEU A 175 -17.74 16.33 2.23
C LEU A 175 -16.63 16.98 1.38
N LEU A 176 -15.65 16.20 0.90
CA LEU A 176 -14.47 16.73 0.22
C LEU A 176 -14.30 16.27 -1.22
N ALA A 177 -14.96 15.19 -1.65
CA ALA A 177 -14.79 14.65 -2.98
C ALA A 177 -16.10 14.12 -3.56
N SER A 178 -16.16 14.10 -4.90
CA SER A 178 -17.22 13.42 -5.67
C SER A 178 -16.60 12.34 -6.54
N LYS A 179 -17.39 11.28 -6.79
CA LYS A 179 -17.00 10.13 -7.59
C LYS A 179 -18.09 9.84 -8.63
N VAL A 180 -17.65 9.38 -9.77
CA VAL A 180 -18.53 8.82 -10.81
C VAL A 180 -17.93 7.49 -11.26
N GLU A 181 -18.81 6.53 -11.57
CA GLU A 181 -18.41 5.26 -12.16
C GLU A 181 -19.42 4.86 -13.24
N VAL A 182 -18.92 4.20 -14.27
CA VAL A 182 -19.74 3.57 -15.29
C VAL A 182 -19.04 2.28 -15.70
N ASP A 183 -19.75 1.17 -15.67
CA ASP A 183 -19.24 -0.10 -16.19
C ASP A 183 -20.33 -0.84 -17.00
N GLY A 184 -19.88 -1.62 -17.97
CA GLY A 184 -20.80 -2.39 -18.79
C GLY A 184 -20.18 -2.95 -20.07
N PRO A 185 -21.00 -3.65 -20.90
CA PRO A 185 -20.53 -4.29 -22.11
C PRO A 185 -20.38 -3.29 -23.27
N ILE A 186 -19.17 -3.18 -23.84
CA ILE A 186 -18.97 -2.57 -25.18
C ILE A 186 -19.51 -3.53 -26.23
N VAL A 187 -19.20 -4.82 -26.11
CA VAL A 187 -19.75 -5.90 -26.89
C VAL A 187 -20.21 -6.99 -25.92
N LYS A 188 -21.52 -7.23 -25.88
CA LYS A 188 -22.13 -8.17 -24.94
C LYS A 188 -21.45 -9.52 -24.96
N ASP A 189 -21.14 -10.04 -23.75
CA ASP A 189 -20.47 -11.32 -23.48
C ASP A 189 -19.04 -11.44 -24.06
N LYS A 190 -18.45 -10.36 -24.60
CA LYS A 190 -17.11 -10.38 -25.22
C LYS A 190 -16.19 -9.26 -24.73
N VAL A 191 -16.69 -8.04 -24.65
CA VAL A 191 -15.86 -6.88 -24.29
C VAL A 191 -16.62 -6.02 -23.29
N SER A 192 -16.03 -5.80 -22.13
CA SER A 192 -16.55 -4.87 -21.12
C SER A 192 -15.60 -3.73 -20.86
N MET A 193 -16.12 -2.66 -20.30
CA MET A 193 -15.33 -1.54 -19.80
C MET A 193 -15.78 -1.12 -18.41
N LEU A 194 -14.84 -0.52 -17.67
CA LEU A 194 -15.06 0.25 -16.46
C LEU A 194 -14.38 1.59 -16.63
N PHE A 195 -15.09 2.65 -16.29
CA PHE A 195 -14.55 3.99 -16.12
C PHE A 195 -14.94 4.50 -14.73
N SER A 196 -13.98 5.05 -13.99
CA SER A 196 -14.25 5.71 -12.72
C SER A 196 -13.38 6.94 -12.58
N ALA A 197 -13.94 8.03 -12.06
CA ALA A 197 -13.23 9.26 -11.78
C ALA A 197 -13.63 9.81 -10.41
N ARG A 198 -12.66 10.37 -9.70
CA ARG A 198 -12.85 11.07 -8.42
C ARG A 198 -12.14 12.41 -8.48
N ARG A 199 -12.75 13.46 -7.92
CA ARG A 199 -12.13 14.76 -7.72
C ARG A 199 -12.52 15.33 -6.36
N SER A 200 -11.53 15.86 -5.65
CA SER A 200 -11.77 16.68 -4.47
C SER A 200 -12.08 18.14 -4.87
N TYR A 201 -12.73 18.86 -3.98
CA TYR A 201 -13.14 20.24 -4.22
C TYR A 201 -12.86 21.16 -3.01
N LEU A 202 -11.82 20.84 -2.23
CA LEU A 202 -11.39 21.71 -1.14
C LEU A 202 -11.02 23.12 -1.62
N ASP A 203 -10.44 23.23 -2.81
CA ASP A 203 -10.16 24.48 -3.51
C ASP A 203 -11.40 25.38 -3.67
N LEU A 204 -12.59 24.80 -3.86
CA LEU A 204 -13.82 25.58 -3.94
C LEU A 204 -14.22 26.21 -2.59
N PHE A 205 -13.97 25.49 -1.48
CA PHE A 205 -14.19 26.03 -0.14
C PHE A 205 -13.18 27.13 0.22
N LEU A 206 -11.92 26.97 -0.16
CA LEU A 206 -10.88 27.99 0.05
C LEU A 206 -11.23 29.31 -0.63
N LYS A 207 -11.82 29.27 -1.83
CA LYS A 207 -12.28 30.46 -2.57
C LYS A 207 -13.38 31.26 -1.88
N LEU A 208 -14.11 30.67 -0.92
CA LEU A 208 -15.11 31.37 -0.14
C LEU A 208 -14.50 32.23 0.97
N SER A 209 -13.22 32.08 1.28
CA SER A 209 -12.51 32.87 2.30
C SER A 209 -11.61 33.90 1.63
N GLU A 210 -11.75 35.17 1.98
CA GLU A 210 -10.87 36.23 1.47
C GLU A 210 -9.39 35.98 1.75
N LYS A 211 -9.09 35.32 2.90
CA LYS A 211 -7.73 35.02 3.34
C LYS A 211 -7.09 33.87 2.54
N TYR A 212 -7.86 32.91 2.05
CA TYR A 212 -7.35 31.68 1.46
C TYR A 212 -7.74 31.50 -0.01
N ARG A 213 -8.40 32.49 -0.63
CA ARG A 213 -8.95 32.36 -1.99
C ARG A 213 -7.89 32.14 -3.09
N GLU A 214 -6.65 32.58 -2.86
CA GLU A 214 -5.53 32.40 -3.78
C GLU A 214 -4.90 31.01 -3.64
N ASN A 215 -5.21 30.26 -2.55
CA ASN A 215 -4.70 28.92 -2.34
C ASN A 215 -5.44 27.91 -3.22
N THR A 216 -4.70 26.99 -3.80
CA THR A 216 -5.24 25.85 -4.52
C THR A 216 -4.90 24.55 -3.78
N MET A 217 -5.92 23.73 -3.48
CA MET A 217 -5.71 22.41 -2.90
C MET A 217 -6.74 21.45 -3.47
N ASN A 218 -6.33 20.60 -4.39
CA ASN A 218 -7.19 19.58 -4.99
C ASN A 218 -6.41 18.35 -5.42
N PHE A 219 -7.12 17.23 -5.52
CA PHE A 219 -6.64 16.04 -6.21
C PHE A 219 -7.72 15.49 -7.14
N TYR A 220 -7.28 14.69 -8.08
CA TYR A 220 -8.16 13.83 -8.89
C TYR A 220 -7.50 12.50 -9.16
N ASP A 221 -8.31 11.48 -9.39
CA ASP A 221 -7.91 10.21 -9.96
C ASP A 221 -8.91 9.72 -11.01
N VAL A 222 -8.38 9.00 -11.99
CA VAL A 222 -9.13 8.39 -13.08
C VAL A 222 -8.67 6.95 -13.23
N ASN A 223 -9.62 6.04 -13.29
CA ASN A 223 -9.40 4.63 -13.56
C ASN A 223 -10.18 4.26 -14.84
N PHE A 224 -9.53 3.48 -15.68
CA PHE A 224 -10.15 2.89 -16.87
C PHE A 224 -9.66 1.45 -17.00
N ARG A 225 -10.58 0.54 -17.29
CA ARG A 225 -10.25 -0.85 -17.59
C ARG A 225 -11.14 -1.38 -18.69
N THR A 226 -10.57 -2.17 -19.58
CA THR A 226 -11.28 -2.91 -20.61
C THR A 226 -10.85 -4.36 -20.57
N ASP A 227 -11.80 -5.26 -20.53
CA ASP A 227 -11.59 -6.70 -20.54
C ASP A 227 -12.14 -7.31 -21.83
N PHE A 228 -11.37 -8.21 -22.44
CA PHE A 228 -11.68 -8.90 -23.69
C PHE A 228 -11.73 -10.40 -23.43
N ASP A 229 -12.91 -10.99 -23.51
CA ASP A 229 -13.11 -12.44 -23.50
C ASP A 229 -13.05 -12.96 -24.96
N ILE A 230 -11.80 -13.13 -25.47
CA ILE A 230 -11.55 -13.55 -26.87
C ILE A 230 -12.04 -14.97 -27.08
N SER A 231 -11.78 -15.86 -26.11
CA SER A 231 -12.29 -17.23 -26.06
C SER A 231 -12.28 -17.72 -24.61
N PRO A 232 -12.89 -18.87 -24.28
CA PRO A 232 -12.80 -19.46 -22.95
C PRO A 232 -11.36 -19.66 -22.45
N ALA A 233 -10.40 -19.87 -23.38
CA ALA A 233 -8.99 -20.06 -23.07
C ALA A 233 -8.18 -18.75 -23.08
N ASN A 234 -8.67 -17.69 -23.72
CA ASN A 234 -7.92 -16.44 -23.94
C ASN A 234 -8.69 -15.25 -23.40
N LYS A 235 -8.14 -14.59 -22.39
CA LYS A 235 -8.64 -13.36 -21.80
C LYS A 235 -7.54 -12.31 -21.78
N VAL A 236 -7.87 -11.11 -22.21
CA VAL A 236 -6.95 -9.97 -22.22
C VAL A 236 -7.60 -8.83 -21.45
N PHE A 237 -6.80 -8.05 -20.74
CA PHE A 237 -7.25 -6.78 -20.17
C PHE A 237 -6.23 -5.69 -20.45
N VAL A 238 -6.73 -4.45 -20.46
CA VAL A 238 -5.93 -3.24 -20.43
C VAL A 238 -6.49 -2.35 -19.34
N SER A 239 -5.64 -1.88 -18.43
CA SER A 239 -6.02 -0.94 -17.38
C SER A 239 -5.14 0.31 -17.41
N PHE A 240 -5.73 1.42 -16.99
CA PHE A 240 -5.11 2.72 -16.87
C PHE A 240 -5.52 3.35 -15.54
N TYR A 241 -4.55 3.87 -14.83
CA TYR A 241 -4.74 4.69 -13.62
C TYR A 241 -3.96 6.00 -13.76
N LYS A 242 -4.56 7.11 -13.34
CA LYS A 242 -3.87 8.38 -13.18
C LYS A 242 -4.43 9.12 -11.97
N GLY A 243 -3.55 9.40 -10.99
CA GLY A 243 -3.84 10.26 -9.85
C GLY A 243 -2.89 11.46 -9.83
N LYS A 244 -3.37 12.62 -9.44
CA LYS A 244 -2.56 13.84 -9.32
C LYS A 244 -3.08 14.73 -8.21
N ASP A 245 -2.15 15.30 -7.45
CA ASP A 245 -2.35 16.33 -6.45
C ASP A 245 -1.77 17.65 -6.90
N ASN A 246 -2.46 18.74 -6.57
CA ASN A 246 -2.00 20.10 -6.72
C ASN A 246 -2.25 20.83 -5.39
N MET A 247 -1.21 21.41 -4.84
CA MET A 247 -1.25 22.29 -3.67
C MET A 247 -0.41 23.54 -3.98
N GLU A 248 -1.04 24.69 -3.90
CA GLU A 248 -0.42 25.99 -4.07
C GLU A 248 -0.86 26.88 -2.91
N ILE A 249 0.09 27.50 -2.23
CA ILE A 249 -0.16 28.38 -1.07
C ILE A 249 0.34 29.76 -1.46
N ASP A 250 -0.58 30.63 -1.87
CA ASP A 250 -0.30 31.93 -2.46
C ASP A 250 0.81 31.81 -3.52
N ASP A 251 1.70 32.81 -3.60
CA ASP A 251 2.92 32.73 -4.41
C ASP A 251 4.12 32.14 -3.65
N LEU A 252 3.90 31.58 -2.44
CA LEU A 252 4.95 31.15 -1.53
C LEU A 252 5.46 29.75 -1.81
N ALA A 253 4.55 28.81 -2.08
CA ALA A 253 4.90 27.40 -2.23
C ALA A 253 3.97 26.67 -3.19
N GLU A 254 4.54 25.80 -4.02
CA GLU A 254 3.80 24.84 -4.83
C GLU A 254 4.27 23.42 -4.52
N MET A 255 3.33 22.48 -4.45
CA MET A 255 3.62 21.05 -4.40
C MET A 255 2.68 20.33 -5.36
N ARG A 256 3.25 19.50 -6.22
CA ARG A 256 2.49 18.68 -7.17
C ARG A 256 3.09 17.28 -7.21
N TRP A 257 2.26 16.26 -7.06
CA TRP A 257 2.72 14.88 -7.21
C TRP A 257 1.62 14.00 -7.79
N GLY A 258 1.99 12.80 -8.18
CA GLY A 258 1.02 11.84 -8.67
C GLY A 258 1.62 10.66 -9.40
N ASN A 259 0.77 9.67 -9.63
CA ASN A 259 1.08 8.44 -10.30
C ASN A 259 0.31 8.33 -11.63
N MET A 260 0.92 7.65 -12.59
CA MET A 260 0.28 7.13 -13.77
C MET A 260 0.71 5.68 -13.93
N ALA A 261 -0.24 4.77 -14.10
CA ALA A 261 0.02 3.36 -14.33
C ALA A 261 -0.79 2.87 -15.52
N VAL A 262 -0.16 2.05 -16.35
CA VAL A 262 -0.80 1.34 -17.46
C VAL A 262 -0.41 -0.11 -17.36
N SER A 263 -1.38 -1.03 -17.43
CA SER A 263 -1.12 -2.47 -17.43
C SER A 263 -1.91 -3.15 -18.54
N GLY A 264 -1.24 -4.06 -19.25
CA GLY A 264 -1.86 -4.99 -20.17
C GLY A 264 -1.58 -6.41 -19.70
N GLY A 265 -2.61 -7.22 -19.57
CA GLY A 265 -2.48 -8.61 -19.15
C GLY A 265 -3.13 -9.57 -20.12
N TRP A 266 -2.46 -10.67 -20.40
CA TRP A 266 -2.97 -11.76 -21.19
C TRP A 266 -2.95 -13.05 -20.38
N LYS A 267 -4.14 -13.65 -20.19
CA LYS A 267 -4.32 -14.95 -19.53
C LYS A 267 -4.66 -15.97 -20.59
N TYR A 268 -3.76 -16.96 -20.76
CA TYR A 268 -3.93 -18.05 -21.69
C TYR A 268 -4.02 -19.38 -20.95
N MET A 269 -5.14 -20.06 -21.08
CA MET A 269 -5.39 -21.38 -20.51
C MET A 269 -5.15 -22.46 -21.56
N LEU A 270 -3.92 -23.02 -21.60
CA LEU A 270 -3.58 -24.10 -22.54
C LEU A 270 -4.34 -25.39 -22.18
N SER A 271 -4.55 -25.65 -20.89
CA SER A 271 -5.37 -26.75 -20.38
C SER A 271 -5.91 -26.41 -18.99
N GLU A 272 -6.78 -27.25 -18.41
CA GLU A 272 -7.25 -27.08 -17.02
C GLU A 272 -6.09 -27.08 -16.00
N LYS A 273 -4.94 -27.68 -16.36
CA LYS A 273 -3.76 -27.83 -15.51
C LYS A 273 -2.67 -26.78 -15.79
N LEU A 274 -2.74 -26.06 -16.91
CA LEU A 274 -1.64 -25.18 -17.33
C LEU A 274 -2.17 -23.84 -17.84
N ARG A 275 -1.79 -22.76 -17.16
CA ARG A 275 -2.14 -21.38 -17.49
C ARG A 275 -0.90 -20.51 -17.57
N PHE A 276 -0.92 -19.59 -18.51
CA PHE A 276 0.06 -18.54 -18.72
C PHE A 276 -0.56 -17.20 -18.36
N ASN A 277 0.17 -16.36 -17.64
CA ASN A 277 -0.24 -15.02 -17.24
C ASN A 277 0.87 -14.04 -17.58
N THR A 278 0.79 -13.44 -18.76
CA THR A 278 1.72 -12.41 -19.21
C THR A 278 1.21 -11.06 -18.80
N THR A 279 2.05 -10.21 -18.25
CA THR A 279 1.71 -8.82 -17.91
C THR A 279 2.83 -7.89 -18.35
N LEU A 280 2.45 -6.84 -19.07
CA LEU A 280 3.30 -5.69 -19.37
C LEU A 280 2.72 -4.48 -18.63
N SER A 281 3.52 -3.85 -17.79
CA SER A 281 3.11 -2.64 -17.08
C SER A 281 4.13 -1.53 -17.23
N PHE A 282 3.60 -0.31 -17.23
CA PHE A 282 4.37 0.93 -17.16
C PHE A 282 3.80 1.77 -16.03
N ASN A 283 4.69 2.31 -15.19
CA ASN A 283 4.31 3.30 -14.19
C ASN A 283 5.25 4.50 -14.21
N ARG A 284 4.69 5.63 -13.81
CA ARG A 284 5.41 6.89 -13.62
C ARG A 284 4.88 7.59 -12.37
N TYR A 285 5.74 7.79 -11.40
CA TYR A 285 5.53 8.72 -10.29
C TYR A 285 6.30 9.99 -10.54
N LYS A 286 5.71 11.14 -10.28
CA LYS A 286 6.38 12.45 -10.33
C LYS A 286 6.06 13.25 -9.10
N SER A 287 7.05 13.96 -8.57
CA SER A 287 6.91 14.97 -7.54
C SER A 287 7.56 16.26 -7.97
N LYS A 288 6.96 17.38 -7.62
CA LYS A 288 7.48 18.73 -7.81
C LYS A 288 7.20 19.53 -6.55
N MET A 289 8.19 20.22 -6.06
CA MET A 289 8.09 21.19 -4.98
C MET A 289 8.77 22.47 -5.41
N GLY A 290 8.16 23.60 -5.13
CA GLY A 290 8.73 24.92 -5.36
C GLY A 290 8.48 25.82 -4.15
N PHE A 291 9.46 26.64 -3.81
CA PHE A 291 9.33 27.73 -2.86
C PHE A 291 9.72 29.04 -3.57
N ASN A 292 8.84 30.01 -3.52
CA ASN A 292 9.03 31.33 -4.09
C ASN A 292 9.03 32.35 -2.95
N ALA A 293 10.15 32.52 -2.27
CA ALA A 293 10.32 33.59 -1.29
C ALA A 293 11.14 34.71 -1.92
N THR A 294 10.88 35.96 -1.51
CA THR A 294 11.37 37.25 -2.01
C THR A 294 12.85 37.37 -2.39
N HIS A 295 13.53 36.44 -2.94
CA HIS A 295 14.88 36.32 -3.51
C HIS A 295 15.33 34.85 -3.65
N LEU A 296 14.44 33.86 -3.43
CA LEU A 296 14.75 32.44 -3.44
C LEU A 296 13.71 31.70 -4.29
N ASP A 297 13.91 31.64 -5.60
CA ASP A 297 13.16 30.71 -6.46
C ASP A 297 13.88 29.36 -6.42
N TYR A 298 13.37 28.44 -5.59
CA TYR A 298 13.89 27.08 -5.42
C TYR A 298 12.88 26.08 -5.91
N LYS A 299 13.27 25.18 -6.80
CA LYS A 299 12.44 24.08 -7.27
C LYS A 299 13.19 22.76 -7.13
N MET A 300 12.48 21.75 -6.66
CA MET A 300 12.95 20.38 -6.64
C MET A 300 11.94 19.48 -7.33
N ASN A 301 12.42 18.73 -8.32
CA ASN A 301 11.65 17.74 -9.04
C ASN A 301 12.23 16.34 -8.78
N GLY A 302 11.38 15.33 -8.82
CA GLY A 302 11.77 13.93 -8.76
C GLY A 302 10.84 13.07 -9.61
N HIS A 303 11.34 11.95 -10.14
CA HIS A 303 10.47 10.96 -10.77
C HIS A 303 11.00 9.53 -10.66
N ILE A 304 10.08 8.60 -10.78
CA ILE A 304 10.34 7.17 -10.96
C ILE A 304 9.55 6.74 -12.18
N GLU A 305 10.22 6.15 -13.16
CA GLU A 305 9.60 5.52 -14.31
C GLU A 305 10.05 4.06 -14.38
N GLN A 306 9.09 3.14 -14.52
CA GLN A 306 9.39 1.72 -14.64
C GLN A 306 8.59 1.10 -15.77
N THR A 307 9.23 0.19 -16.50
CA THR A 307 8.58 -0.72 -17.44
C THR A 307 8.86 -2.14 -17.00
N ILE A 308 7.82 -2.94 -16.77
CA ILE A 308 7.94 -4.29 -16.23
C ILE A 308 7.23 -5.27 -17.17
N LEU A 309 7.97 -6.27 -17.66
CA LEU A 309 7.43 -7.44 -18.32
C LEU A 309 7.52 -8.63 -17.36
N LYS A 310 6.41 -9.29 -17.12
CA LYS A 310 6.30 -10.42 -16.20
C LYS A 310 5.53 -11.55 -16.86
N GLU A 311 6.08 -12.76 -16.78
CA GLU A 311 5.41 -13.99 -17.17
C GLU A 311 5.29 -14.90 -15.95
N ASN A 312 4.10 -15.44 -15.70
CA ASN A 312 3.87 -16.45 -14.67
C ASN A 312 3.09 -17.62 -15.23
N ILE A 313 3.62 -18.81 -15.05
CA ILE A 313 3.04 -20.07 -15.48
C ILE A 313 2.51 -20.79 -14.24
N ASP A 314 1.20 -21.01 -14.19
CA ASP A 314 0.55 -21.82 -13.17
C ASP A 314 0.37 -23.24 -13.71
N TRP A 315 1.07 -24.20 -13.12
CA TRP A 315 1.05 -25.59 -13.53
C TRP A 315 0.63 -26.52 -12.40
N ARG A 316 -0.46 -27.26 -12.60
CA ARG A 316 -1.03 -28.21 -11.65
C ARG A 316 -0.95 -29.63 -12.19
N PRO A 317 0.22 -30.29 -12.14
CA PRO A 317 0.37 -31.66 -12.67
C PRO A 317 -0.49 -32.68 -11.93
N SER A 318 -0.71 -32.48 -10.64
CA SER A 318 -1.47 -33.39 -9.78
C SER A 318 -2.35 -32.63 -8.78
N ALA A 319 -3.14 -33.35 -8.00
CA ALA A 319 -3.90 -32.78 -6.88
C ALA A 319 -3.02 -32.37 -5.68
N HIS A 320 -1.75 -32.83 -5.66
CA HIS A 320 -0.83 -32.59 -4.56
C HIS A 320 0.11 -31.42 -4.83
N HIS A 321 0.43 -31.09 -6.09
CA HIS A 321 1.38 -30.07 -6.46
C HIS A 321 0.75 -28.99 -7.33
N ALA A 322 1.02 -27.72 -6.96
CA ALA A 322 0.65 -26.55 -7.75
C ALA A 322 1.88 -25.64 -7.88
N PHE A 323 2.51 -25.68 -9.06
CA PHE A 323 3.66 -24.87 -9.37
C PHE A 323 3.27 -23.49 -9.89
N SER A 324 4.01 -22.46 -9.44
CA SER A 324 4.05 -21.13 -10.04
C SER A 324 5.51 -20.88 -10.47
N ILE A 325 5.76 -20.79 -11.77
CA ILE A 325 7.08 -20.63 -12.36
C ILE A 325 7.05 -19.37 -13.22
N GLY A 326 8.06 -18.53 -13.14
CA GLY A 326 8.03 -17.34 -13.97
C GLY A 326 9.33 -16.57 -14.03
N ALA A 327 9.27 -15.49 -14.81
CA ALA A 327 10.35 -14.53 -14.98
C ALA A 327 9.81 -13.10 -15.08
N GLN A 328 10.65 -12.16 -14.72
CA GLN A 328 10.38 -10.73 -14.78
C GLN A 328 11.61 -9.99 -15.30
N ALA A 329 11.39 -9.00 -16.15
CA ALA A 329 12.39 -8.00 -16.48
C ALA A 329 11.80 -6.62 -16.23
N SER A 330 12.51 -5.76 -15.52
CA SER A 330 12.15 -4.36 -15.34
C SER A 330 13.27 -3.44 -15.83
N TYR A 331 12.88 -2.29 -16.34
CA TYR A 331 13.76 -1.16 -16.61
C TYR A 331 13.30 0.02 -15.79
N ASP A 332 14.23 0.58 -15.02
CA ASP A 332 13.97 1.63 -14.04
C ASP A 332 14.74 2.89 -14.42
N ASP A 333 14.07 4.03 -14.42
CA ASP A 333 14.63 5.37 -14.54
C ASP A 333 14.19 6.21 -13.36
N ILE A 334 15.14 6.63 -12.52
CA ILE A 334 14.87 7.39 -11.31
C ILE A 334 15.67 8.69 -11.33
N VAL A 335 14.97 9.81 -11.22
CA VAL A 335 15.54 11.09 -10.83
C VAL A 335 15.30 11.28 -9.35
N SER A 336 16.37 11.12 -8.56
CA SER A 336 16.35 11.26 -7.11
C SER A 336 16.04 12.68 -6.68
N ALA A 337 16.70 13.64 -7.34
CA ALA A 337 16.45 15.07 -7.24
C ALA A 337 16.92 15.79 -8.52
N GLU A 338 16.17 16.80 -8.90
CA GLU A 338 16.54 17.79 -9.92
C GLU A 338 16.26 19.15 -9.32
N TRP A 339 17.33 19.91 -9.06
CA TRP A 339 17.27 21.20 -8.40
C TRP A 339 17.40 22.33 -9.41
N GLU A 340 16.53 23.30 -9.30
CA GLU A 340 16.61 24.58 -9.98
C GLU A 340 16.65 25.67 -8.91
N TYR A 341 17.76 26.38 -8.81
CA TYR A 341 17.96 27.46 -7.86
C TYR A 341 18.76 28.60 -8.54
N LEU A 342 18.12 29.74 -8.77
CA LEU A 342 18.68 30.86 -9.52
C LEU A 342 19.22 30.42 -10.89
N THR A 343 20.55 30.36 -11.04
CA THR A 343 21.25 29.90 -12.25
C THR A 343 21.81 28.51 -12.15
N ILE A 344 21.60 27.81 -11.00
CA ILE A 344 22.10 26.47 -10.75
C ILE A 344 21.01 25.46 -11.15
N HIS A 345 21.40 24.53 -12.01
CA HIS A 345 20.57 23.37 -12.37
C HIS A 345 21.41 22.12 -12.18
N GLU A 346 21.03 21.31 -11.20
CA GLU A 346 21.69 20.05 -10.88
C GLU A 346 20.69 18.91 -10.90
N LYS A 347 21.12 17.74 -11.36
CA LYS A 347 20.26 16.58 -11.51
C LYS A 347 20.98 15.29 -11.12
N GLU A 348 20.37 14.50 -10.23
CA GLU A 348 20.80 13.16 -9.90
C GLU A 348 19.84 12.14 -10.55
N GLN A 349 20.29 11.44 -11.60
CA GLN A 349 19.51 10.47 -12.36
C GLN A 349 20.22 9.11 -12.44
N ARG A 350 19.46 8.05 -12.29
CA ARG A 350 19.98 6.68 -12.28
C ARG A 350 19.08 5.75 -13.07
N TYR A 351 19.72 4.83 -13.79
CA TYR A 351 19.07 3.79 -14.58
C TYR A 351 19.45 2.41 -14.08
N GLY A 352 18.55 1.46 -14.21
CA GLY A 352 18.83 0.07 -13.91
C GLY A 352 17.92 -0.89 -14.66
N THR A 353 18.41 -2.11 -14.87
CA THR A 353 17.60 -3.23 -15.35
C THR A 353 17.67 -4.32 -14.29
N GLU A 354 16.51 -4.79 -13.85
CA GLU A 354 16.38 -5.93 -12.95
C GLU A 354 15.83 -7.13 -13.72
N ILE A 355 16.46 -8.28 -13.56
CA ILE A 355 16.01 -9.55 -14.12
C ILE A 355 15.79 -10.51 -12.97
N ALA A 356 14.63 -11.14 -12.92
CA ALA A 356 14.31 -12.10 -11.88
C ALA A 356 13.61 -13.33 -12.45
N GLY A 357 13.85 -14.48 -11.80
CA GLY A 357 13.16 -15.72 -12.08
C GLY A 357 12.72 -16.39 -10.78
N TRP A 358 11.63 -17.13 -10.80
CA TRP A 358 11.13 -17.83 -9.62
C TRP A 358 10.51 -19.19 -9.96
N VAL A 359 10.49 -20.02 -8.92
CA VAL A 359 9.69 -21.24 -8.84
C VAL A 359 9.08 -21.32 -7.46
N ASN A 360 7.82 -21.68 -7.37
CA ASN A 360 7.10 -21.97 -6.13
C ASN A 360 6.29 -23.25 -6.32
N ASP A 361 6.29 -24.14 -5.32
CA ASP A 361 5.42 -25.32 -5.27
C ASP A 361 4.54 -25.25 -4.02
N ASP A 362 3.24 -25.18 -4.21
CA ASP A 362 2.26 -25.41 -3.15
C ASP A 362 1.96 -26.91 -3.09
N TRP A 363 2.56 -27.59 -2.11
CA TRP A 363 2.59 -29.04 -1.98
C TRP A 363 1.69 -29.51 -0.84
N LYS A 364 0.66 -30.29 -1.17
CA LYS A 364 -0.16 -31.01 -0.22
C LYS A 364 0.51 -32.36 0.11
N VAL A 365 1.41 -32.34 1.11
CA VAL A 365 2.17 -33.52 1.52
C VAL A 365 1.25 -34.62 2.08
N ALA A 366 0.33 -34.22 2.94
CA ALA A 366 -0.68 -35.08 3.57
C ALA A 366 -1.92 -34.25 3.96
N LYS A 367 -3.00 -34.90 4.40
CA LYS A 367 -4.20 -34.18 4.87
C LYS A 367 -3.90 -33.24 6.05
N TRP A 368 -2.91 -33.57 6.87
CA TRP A 368 -2.50 -32.79 8.04
C TRP A 368 -1.32 -31.84 7.76
N LEU A 369 -0.64 -31.94 6.60
CA LEU A 369 0.55 -31.15 6.26
C LEU A 369 0.46 -30.58 4.85
N GLU A 370 0.50 -29.27 4.74
CA GLU A 370 0.63 -28.52 3.50
C GLU A 370 1.89 -27.64 3.59
N MET A 371 2.63 -27.50 2.50
CA MET A 371 3.85 -26.70 2.38
C MET A 371 3.76 -25.79 1.17
N SER A 372 4.41 -24.63 1.24
CA SER A 372 4.68 -23.77 0.07
C SER A 372 6.18 -23.48 0.06
N LEU A 373 6.86 -23.93 -0.97
CA LEU A 373 8.32 -23.83 -1.12
C LEU A 373 8.63 -22.99 -2.35
N GLY A 374 9.28 -21.86 -2.15
CA GLY A 374 9.61 -20.91 -3.21
C GLY A 374 11.07 -20.51 -3.23
N LEU A 375 11.57 -20.27 -4.42
CA LEU A 375 12.88 -19.69 -4.65
C LEU A 375 12.76 -18.60 -5.71
N ARG A 376 13.27 -17.42 -5.43
CA ARG A 376 13.42 -16.33 -6.39
C ARG A 376 14.91 -15.99 -6.53
N TYR A 377 15.37 -15.83 -7.74
CA TYR A 377 16.65 -15.23 -8.08
C TYR A 377 16.39 -13.84 -8.67
N ASN A 378 17.20 -12.88 -8.27
CA ASN A 378 17.15 -11.50 -8.74
C ASN A 378 18.57 -11.04 -9.07
N HIS A 379 18.74 -10.44 -10.24
CA HIS A 379 19.98 -9.83 -10.70
C HIS A 379 19.74 -8.35 -11.00
N PHE A 380 20.52 -7.48 -10.36
CA PHE A 380 20.50 -6.03 -10.60
C PHE A 380 21.92 -5.48 -10.62
N LYS A 381 22.36 -4.98 -11.79
CA LYS A 381 23.75 -4.51 -12.00
C LYS A 381 24.78 -5.59 -11.63
N LYS A 382 25.53 -5.41 -10.52
CA LYS A 382 26.50 -6.36 -9.98
C LYS A 382 25.97 -7.18 -8.80
N TYR A 383 24.73 -6.97 -8.43
CA TYR A 383 24.15 -7.62 -7.25
C TYR A 383 23.25 -8.78 -7.65
N ASP A 384 23.53 -9.90 -6.99
CA ASP A 384 22.72 -11.09 -7.07
C ASP A 384 22.02 -11.33 -5.72
N ALA A 385 20.75 -11.68 -5.77
CA ALA A 385 19.99 -12.06 -4.59
C ALA A 385 19.31 -13.41 -4.83
N ILE A 386 19.53 -14.34 -3.91
CA ILE A 386 18.81 -15.60 -3.81
C ILE A 386 17.82 -15.44 -2.64
N GLU A 387 16.55 -15.59 -2.92
CA GLU A 387 15.45 -15.31 -2.01
C GLU A 387 14.62 -16.57 -1.76
N PRO A 388 15.08 -17.48 -0.86
CA PRO A 388 14.31 -18.66 -0.47
C PRO A 388 13.10 -18.26 0.37
N ARG A 389 11.99 -18.95 0.18
CA ARG A 389 10.72 -18.77 0.88
C ARG A 389 10.12 -20.13 1.19
N ALA A 390 9.72 -20.33 2.43
CA ALA A 390 9.11 -21.58 2.86
C ALA A 390 7.98 -21.29 3.84
N SER A 391 6.84 -21.89 3.60
CA SER A 391 5.71 -21.89 4.53
C SER A 391 5.24 -23.31 4.77
N MET A 392 4.77 -23.55 5.99
CA MET A 392 4.23 -24.84 6.42
C MET A 392 2.92 -24.59 7.16
N LYS A 393 1.94 -25.42 6.88
CA LYS A 393 0.65 -25.45 7.59
C LYS A 393 0.40 -26.86 8.10
N LEU A 394 0.24 -26.96 9.41
CA LEU A 394 -0.12 -28.18 10.12
C LEU A 394 -1.60 -28.09 10.51
N ASN A 395 -2.45 -28.87 9.85
CA ASN A 395 -3.86 -28.99 10.17
C ASN A 395 -4.02 -29.91 11.38
N ILE A 396 -4.37 -29.38 12.56
CA ILE A 396 -4.69 -30.15 13.77
C ILE A 396 -6.03 -30.86 13.55
N ASN A 397 -6.98 -30.12 12.97
CA ASN A 397 -8.28 -30.60 12.51
C ASN A 397 -8.82 -29.60 11.45
N GLU A 398 -10.08 -29.75 11.04
CA GLU A 398 -10.72 -28.87 10.04
C GLU A 398 -10.87 -27.40 10.49
N LEU A 399 -10.84 -27.16 11.81
CA LEU A 399 -11.11 -25.86 12.44
C LEU A 399 -9.85 -25.19 13.01
N HIS A 400 -8.74 -25.93 13.14
CA HIS A 400 -7.53 -25.45 13.81
C HIS A 400 -6.26 -25.82 13.07
N CYS A 401 -5.35 -24.88 12.89
CA CYS A 401 -4.04 -25.14 12.29
C CYS A 401 -2.93 -24.30 12.93
N ILE A 402 -1.71 -24.79 12.79
CA ILE A 402 -0.48 -24.03 13.08
C ILE A 402 0.18 -23.74 11.74
N LYS A 403 0.63 -22.50 11.55
CA LYS A 403 1.40 -22.10 10.37
C LYS A 403 2.74 -21.55 10.81
N GLY A 404 3.76 -21.86 10.01
CA GLY A 404 5.08 -21.30 10.20
C GLY A 404 5.69 -20.94 8.86
N GLY A 405 6.65 -20.03 8.86
CA GLY A 405 7.31 -19.70 7.61
C GLY A 405 8.58 -18.88 7.78
N TYR A 406 9.41 -18.94 6.75
CA TYR A 406 10.61 -18.15 6.54
C TYR A 406 10.57 -17.51 5.17
N SER A 407 10.99 -16.26 5.06
CA SER A 407 11.18 -15.59 3.77
C SER A 407 12.41 -14.70 3.81
N ARG A 408 13.18 -14.72 2.71
CA ARG A 408 14.17 -13.70 2.36
C ARG A 408 13.63 -12.88 1.21
N THR A 409 13.84 -11.56 1.28
CA THR A 409 13.44 -10.61 0.24
C THR A 409 14.54 -9.57 0.02
N ALA A 410 14.60 -8.98 -1.18
CA ALA A 410 15.53 -7.93 -1.54
C ALA A 410 14.80 -6.78 -2.25
N GLN A 411 15.34 -5.56 -2.07
CA GLN A 411 14.80 -4.32 -2.65
C GLN A 411 15.94 -3.48 -3.23
N ASN A 412 15.79 -3.02 -4.49
CA ASN A 412 16.79 -2.22 -5.20
C ASN A 412 16.41 -0.74 -5.31
N ILE A 413 15.15 -0.38 -5.11
CA ILE A 413 14.66 1.00 -5.08
C ILE A 413 14.49 1.40 -3.63
N HIS A 414 15.20 2.45 -3.22
CA HIS A 414 15.17 2.96 -1.85
C HIS A 414 14.48 4.31 -1.81
N ALA A 415 13.60 4.53 -0.81
CA ALA A 415 13.11 5.85 -0.47
C ALA A 415 13.76 6.31 0.84
N ILE A 416 14.49 7.41 0.79
CA ILE A 416 15.14 8.00 1.96
C ILE A 416 14.25 9.14 2.47
N ARG A 417 13.81 8.99 3.71
CA ARG A 417 12.83 9.87 4.35
C ARG A 417 13.46 10.72 5.44
N ASN A 418 13.08 11.98 5.51
CA ASN A 418 13.57 12.92 6.51
C ASN A 418 12.66 13.06 7.73
N SER A 419 11.42 12.65 7.61
CA SER A 419 10.40 12.80 8.66
C SER A 419 9.57 11.54 8.84
N SER A 420 8.84 11.48 9.94
CA SER A 420 7.86 10.43 10.21
C SER A 420 6.58 10.55 9.39
N THR A 421 6.44 11.58 8.58
CA THR A 421 5.26 11.81 7.75
C THR A 421 5.55 11.47 6.30
N SER A 422 4.56 10.87 5.62
CA SER A 422 4.62 10.59 4.18
C SER A 422 4.51 11.91 3.41
N MET A 423 5.65 12.48 3.07
CA MET A 423 5.71 13.69 2.27
C MET A 423 6.05 13.33 0.82
N PRO A 424 5.51 14.03 -0.19
CA PRO A 424 5.87 13.81 -1.60
C PRO A 424 7.32 14.18 -1.93
N MET A 425 8.14 14.47 -0.92
CA MET A 425 9.54 14.88 -0.99
C MET A 425 10.52 13.77 -0.64
N ASP A 426 10.07 12.53 -0.48
CA ASP A 426 10.97 11.39 -0.30
C ASP A 426 11.93 11.30 -1.48
N ARG A 427 13.23 11.15 -1.21
CA ARG A 427 14.24 10.96 -2.26
C ARG A 427 14.35 9.48 -2.59
N TYR A 428 14.00 9.15 -3.83
CA TYR A 428 14.13 7.79 -4.33
C TYR A 428 15.46 7.60 -5.06
N THR A 429 16.09 6.46 -4.84
CA THR A 429 17.34 6.09 -5.52
C THR A 429 17.40 4.60 -5.82
N LEU A 430 18.13 4.23 -6.86
CA LEU A 430 18.50 2.86 -7.16
C LEU A 430 19.74 2.44 -6.36
N SER A 431 19.89 1.15 -6.15
CA SER A 431 21.13 0.58 -5.60
C SER A 431 22.33 0.94 -6.46
N THR A 432 23.42 1.36 -5.76
CA THR A 432 24.71 1.78 -6.31
C THR A 432 25.83 1.02 -5.63
N ASP A 433 27.07 1.43 -5.87
CA ASP A 433 28.21 0.85 -5.14
C ASP A 433 28.18 1.17 -3.65
N PHE A 434 27.61 2.31 -3.26
CA PHE A 434 27.45 2.75 -1.89
C PHE A 434 26.09 2.30 -1.31
N VAL A 435 24.99 2.54 -2.02
CA VAL A 435 23.64 2.14 -1.61
C VAL A 435 23.40 0.71 -2.08
N LYS A 436 23.70 -0.25 -1.22
CA LYS A 436 23.51 -1.69 -1.53
C LYS A 436 22.02 -2.06 -1.51
N PRO A 437 21.62 -3.13 -2.23
CA PRO A 437 20.26 -3.67 -2.12
C PRO A 437 19.91 -3.98 -0.66
N GLU A 438 18.79 -3.44 -0.19
CA GLU A 438 18.25 -3.78 1.12
C GLU A 438 17.80 -5.24 1.13
N LYS A 439 18.10 -5.99 2.20
CA LYS A 439 17.73 -7.40 2.35
C LYS A 439 17.05 -7.63 3.69
N ALA A 440 15.91 -8.31 3.67
CA ALA A 440 15.20 -8.72 4.87
C ALA A 440 15.07 -10.23 4.95
N ASP A 441 15.31 -10.77 6.16
CA ASP A 441 15.01 -12.16 6.53
C ASP A 441 13.92 -12.11 7.61
N GLN A 442 12.83 -12.88 7.44
CA GLN A 442 11.75 -12.95 8.41
C GLN A 442 11.36 -14.40 8.70
N VAL A 443 11.18 -14.70 9.99
CA VAL A 443 10.53 -15.93 10.47
C VAL A 443 9.21 -15.56 11.13
N SER A 444 8.21 -16.43 10.99
CA SER A 444 6.90 -16.25 11.60
C SER A 444 6.32 -17.61 12.02
N LEU A 445 5.58 -17.61 13.13
CA LEU A 445 4.84 -18.76 13.63
C LEU A 445 3.49 -18.29 14.16
N GLY A 446 2.41 -19.01 13.87
CA GLY A 446 1.08 -18.63 14.33
C GLY A 446 0.14 -19.80 14.50
N TYR A 447 -0.85 -19.60 15.35
CA TYR A 447 -1.98 -20.48 15.55
C TYR A 447 -3.26 -19.81 15.05
N PHE A 448 -4.06 -20.57 14.31
CA PHE A 448 -5.30 -20.12 13.69
C PHE A 448 -6.43 -21.07 14.06
N GLY A 449 -7.57 -20.51 14.40
CA GLY A 449 -8.75 -21.27 14.74
C GLY A 449 -10.04 -20.61 14.27
N MET A 450 -11.08 -21.42 14.06
CA MET A 450 -12.42 -20.94 13.78
C MET A 450 -13.48 -21.83 14.46
N THR A 451 -14.67 -21.28 14.71
CA THR A 451 -15.81 -22.06 15.19
C THR A 451 -16.40 -22.93 14.08
N LYS A 452 -17.15 -23.97 14.46
CA LYS A 452 -17.72 -24.95 13.51
C LYS A 452 -18.65 -24.31 12.47
N GLU A 453 -19.44 -23.34 12.88
CA GLU A 453 -20.31 -22.56 11.98
C GLU A 453 -19.56 -21.47 11.19
N GLY A 454 -18.26 -21.23 11.49
CA GLY A 454 -17.47 -20.15 10.88
C GLY A 454 -17.86 -18.73 11.36
N ASP A 455 -18.65 -18.64 12.44
CA ASP A 455 -19.10 -17.36 12.99
C ASP A 455 -17.98 -16.54 13.60
N TYR A 456 -17.00 -17.22 14.18
CA TYR A 456 -15.82 -16.59 14.75
C TYR A 456 -14.56 -17.25 14.21
N ASP A 457 -13.55 -16.42 13.93
CA ASP A 457 -12.19 -16.88 13.72
C ASP A 457 -11.22 -16.05 14.55
N PHE A 458 -10.08 -16.63 14.88
CA PHE A 458 -9.06 -15.97 15.66
C PHE A 458 -7.66 -16.44 15.25
N SER A 459 -6.67 -15.58 15.47
CA SER A 459 -5.26 -15.90 15.26
C SER A 459 -4.37 -15.28 16.32
N ILE A 460 -3.23 -15.93 16.57
CA ILE A 460 -2.10 -15.42 17.32
C ILE A 460 -0.87 -15.72 16.49
N GLU A 461 -0.11 -14.67 16.11
CA GLU A 461 1.08 -14.77 15.28
C GLU A 461 2.25 -14.10 15.97
N GLY A 462 3.43 -14.74 15.97
CA GLY A 462 4.69 -14.13 16.36
C GLY A 462 5.62 -14.02 15.16
N TYR A 463 6.44 -12.96 15.11
CA TYR A 463 7.41 -12.77 14.05
C TYR A 463 8.72 -12.19 14.57
N TYR A 464 9.80 -12.46 13.82
CA TYR A 464 11.09 -11.80 13.95
C TYR A 464 11.66 -11.50 12.56
N LYS A 465 12.07 -10.26 12.32
CA LYS A 465 12.62 -9.74 11.06
C LYS A 465 13.99 -9.13 11.31
N TRP A 466 14.95 -9.47 10.44
CA TRP A 466 16.27 -8.81 10.34
C TRP A 466 16.32 -8.07 9.01
N VAL A 467 16.80 -6.83 9.03
CA VAL A 467 17.00 -6.03 7.83
C VAL A 467 18.44 -5.57 7.76
N ARG A 468 19.03 -5.66 6.59
CA ARG A 468 20.41 -5.23 6.32
C ARG A 468 20.41 -4.21 5.20
N ASP A 469 21.45 -3.36 5.21
CA ASP A 469 21.66 -2.32 4.21
C ASP A 469 20.47 -1.33 4.16
N ILE A 470 19.96 -0.94 5.35
CA ILE A 470 19.04 0.19 5.52
C ILE A 470 19.81 1.49 5.53
N TYR A 471 19.18 2.58 5.11
CA TYR A 471 19.81 3.91 5.02
C TYR A 471 18.97 4.97 5.70
N ASP A 472 19.64 5.94 6.33
CA ASP A 472 19.02 7.09 6.97
C ASP A 472 19.95 8.31 6.84
N TYR A 473 19.40 9.52 6.96
CA TYR A 473 20.19 10.76 6.90
C TYR A 473 21.21 10.85 8.05
N LYS A 474 22.37 11.42 7.76
CA LYS A 474 23.34 11.88 8.76
C LYS A 474 22.67 12.88 9.71
N ASP A 475 23.14 12.95 10.97
CA ASP A 475 22.66 13.98 11.88
C ASP A 475 22.91 15.39 11.30
N GLY A 476 21.88 16.24 11.37
CA GLY A 476 21.93 17.59 10.82
C GLY A 476 21.79 17.68 9.30
N LYS A 477 21.61 16.57 8.58
CA LYS A 477 21.34 16.54 7.13
C LYS A 477 19.87 16.22 6.84
N ASN A 478 19.40 16.74 5.72
CA ASN A 478 18.06 16.52 5.20
C ASN A 478 18.09 16.34 3.67
N PHE A 479 16.94 16.20 3.04
CA PHE A 479 16.81 15.97 1.60
C PHE A 479 17.34 17.13 0.73
N GLU A 480 17.52 18.33 1.29
CA GLU A 480 18.04 19.55 0.61
C GLU A 480 19.53 19.77 0.84
N SER A 481 20.20 18.94 1.64
CA SER A 481 21.58 19.21 2.09
C SER A 481 22.63 18.96 1.01
N ASP A 482 22.36 18.11 0.02
CA ASP A 482 23.28 17.79 -1.09
C ASP A 482 22.49 17.11 -2.22
N ILE A 483 22.88 17.36 -3.48
CA ILE A 483 22.29 16.69 -4.63
C ILE A 483 22.65 15.21 -4.66
N ALA A 484 23.90 14.86 -4.33
CA ALA A 484 24.37 13.49 -4.26
C ALA A 484 23.92 12.84 -2.94
N ILE A 485 22.97 11.91 -3.02
CA ILE A 485 22.34 11.29 -1.85
C ILE A 485 23.36 10.56 -0.96
N GLU A 486 24.41 9.99 -1.53
CA GLU A 486 25.47 9.30 -0.79
C GLU A 486 26.23 10.20 0.19
N ASN A 487 26.29 11.51 -0.08
CA ASN A 487 26.96 12.46 0.80
C ASN A 487 26.19 12.72 2.09
N ILE A 488 24.88 12.44 2.13
CA ILE A 488 23.97 12.82 3.21
C ILE A 488 23.38 11.65 3.98
N ILE A 489 23.64 10.41 3.57
CA ILE A 489 23.09 9.22 4.21
C ILE A 489 24.18 8.33 4.86
N LEU A 490 23.75 7.49 5.75
CA LEU A 490 24.54 6.43 6.41
C LEU A 490 23.81 5.10 6.28
N GLY A 491 24.58 4.02 6.14
CA GLY A 491 24.05 2.67 6.06
C GLY A 491 24.10 1.95 7.42
N GLY A 492 23.23 0.97 7.57
CA GLY A 492 23.17 0.16 8.78
C GLY A 492 22.26 -1.05 8.65
N LYS A 493 21.73 -1.48 9.78
CA LYS A 493 20.85 -2.64 9.89
C LYS A 493 19.70 -2.38 10.86
N GLY A 494 18.60 -3.09 10.67
CA GLY A 494 17.41 -3.03 11.49
C GLY A 494 17.00 -4.41 12.00
N ARG A 495 16.15 -4.42 13.02
CA ARG A 495 15.42 -5.60 13.46
C ARG A 495 14.03 -5.19 13.95
N ALA A 496 13.06 -6.07 13.73
CA ALA A 496 11.72 -5.90 14.25
C ALA A 496 11.15 -7.23 14.71
N TYR A 497 10.42 -7.24 15.81
CA TYR A 497 9.79 -8.44 16.34
C TYR A 497 8.51 -8.08 17.09
N GLY A 498 7.60 -9.03 17.16
CA GLY A 498 6.33 -8.78 17.82
C GLY A 498 5.38 -9.94 17.79
N MET A 499 4.21 -9.68 18.36
CA MET A 499 3.08 -10.59 18.43
C MET A 499 1.82 -9.86 17.95
N GLU A 500 1.07 -10.54 17.11
CA GLU A 500 -0.19 -10.08 16.53
C GLU A 500 -1.31 -11.00 17.01
N MET A 501 -2.43 -10.44 17.45
CA MET A 501 -3.63 -11.18 17.83
C MET A 501 -4.83 -10.60 17.09
N SER A 502 -5.72 -11.45 16.60
CA SER A 502 -7.00 -11.03 16.06
C SER A 502 -8.12 -11.98 16.41
N ALA A 503 -9.31 -11.42 16.53
CA ALA A 503 -10.55 -12.18 16.64
C ALA A 503 -11.61 -11.48 15.79
N HIS A 504 -12.31 -12.26 14.96
CA HIS A 504 -13.33 -11.77 14.04
C HIS A 504 -14.67 -12.43 14.34
N LYS A 505 -15.74 -11.65 14.26
CA LYS A 505 -17.12 -12.12 14.17
C LYS A 505 -17.61 -11.90 12.74
N ASN A 506 -17.88 -13.00 12.04
CA ASN A 506 -18.12 -12.99 10.59
C ASN A 506 -19.59 -12.91 10.19
N ASN A 507 -20.50 -13.46 10.99
CA ASN A 507 -21.91 -13.67 10.65
C ASN A 507 -22.85 -13.02 11.67
N GLY A 508 -24.12 -12.83 11.25
CA GLY A 508 -25.19 -12.26 12.04
C GLY A 508 -25.33 -10.75 11.86
N ARG A 509 -26.20 -10.13 12.66
CA ARG A 509 -26.46 -8.68 12.60
C ARG A 509 -25.27 -7.86 13.08
N LEU A 510 -24.49 -8.38 14.02
CA LEU A 510 -23.24 -7.80 14.49
C LEU A 510 -22.09 -8.54 13.84
N THR A 511 -21.23 -7.82 13.13
CA THR A 511 -19.96 -8.29 12.57
C THR A 511 -18.85 -7.34 12.92
N GLY A 512 -17.59 -7.78 12.83
CA GLY A 512 -16.45 -6.92 13.14
C GLY A 512 -15.25 -7.69 13.61
N TRP A 513 -14.24 -6.98 14.13
CA TRP A 513 -13.02 -7.60 14.63
C TRP A 513 -12.34 -6.78 15.70
N ILE A 514 -11.49 -7.46 16.44
CA ILE A 514 -10.53 -6.88 17.37
C ILE A 514 -9.15 -7.29 16.88
N SER A 515 -8.22 -6.36 16.79
CA SER A 515 -6.81 -6.65 16.56
C SER A 515 -5.93 -5.98 17.62
N TYR A 516 -4.88 -6.69 18.03
CA TYR A 516 -3.85 -6.19 18.93
C TYR A 516 -2.48 -6.56 18.43
N THR A 517 -1.58 -5.58 18.40
CA THR A 517 -0.18 -5.77 18.05
C THR A 517 0.72 -5.27 19.17
N LEU A 518 1.63 -6.13 19.63
CA LEU A 518 2.74 -5.79 20.49
C LEU A 518 4.02 -5.92 19.69
N SER A 519 4.79 -4.82 19.50
CA SER A 519 5.95 -4.86 18.61
C SER A 519 7.09 -3.96 19.05
N TRP A 520 8.30 -4.31 18.59
CA TRP A 520 9.54 -3.58 18.73
C TRP A 520 10.18 -3.40 17.36
N SER A 521 10.66 -2.21 17.05
CA SER A 521 11.44 -1.90 15.86
C SER A 521 12.66 -1.08 16.26
N GLU A 522 13.85 -1.53 15.86
CA GLU A 522 15.12 -0.95 16.25
C GLU A 522 16.09 -0.89 15.07
N ASN A 523 16.85 0.19 15.01
CA ASN A 523 17.91 0.41 14.03
C ASN A 523 19.28 0.46 14.69
N LYS A 524 20.30 0.09 13.94
CA LYS A 524 21.71 0.32 14.26
C LYS A 524 22.39 0.81 13.00
N ILE A 525 22.67 2.11 12.93
CA ILE A 525 23.32 2.78 11.81
C ILE A 525 24.65 3.33 12.31
N ASP A 526 25.72 3.05 11.57
CA ASP A 526 27.05 3.50 11.93
C ASP A 526 27.14 5.02 11.87
N GLY A 527 27.66 5.64 12.92
CA GLY A 527 27.70 7.11 13.09
C GLY A 527 26.48 7.70 13.82
N ILE A 528 25.42 6.93 14.10
CA ILE A 528 24.24 7.39 14.84
C ILE A 528 24.21 6.74 16.23
N ASN A 529 23.84 7.51 17.27
CA ASN A 529 23.71 7.06 18.67
C ASN A 529 24.92 6.23 19.17
N ASN A 530 26.14 6.64 18.81
CA ASN A 530 27.38 5.94 19.15
C ASN A 530 27.43 4.46 18.71
N ASN A 531 26.88 4.17 17.54
CA ASN A 531 26.81 2.82 16.95
C ASN A 531 26.03 1.80 17.81
N ARG A 532 25.13 2.24 18.67
CA ARG A 532 24.27 1.37 19.49
C ARG A 532 22.95 1.11 18.78
N TRP A 533 22.24 0.06 19.18
CA TRP A 533 20.85 -0.14 18.83
C TRP A 533 20.00 0.97 19.45
N TYR A 534 19.10 1.56 18.63
CA TYR A 534 18.15 2.58 19.07
C TYR A 534 16.78 2.33 18.46
N THR A 535 15.76 2.85 19.08
CA THR A 535 14.38 2.73 18.66
C THR A 535 14.20 3.35 17.28
N ALA A 536 13.62 2.60 16.33
CA ALA A 536 13.26 3.15 15.02
C ALA A 536 12.12 4.17 15.16
N ASN A 537 12.06 5.14 14.27
CA ASN A 537 11.04 6.18 14.32
C ASN A 537 9.60 5.62 14.26
N ASN A 538 9.40 4.55 13.48
CA ASN A 538 8.11 3.85 13.33
C ASN A 538 7.77 2.89 14.48
N ASP A 539 8.56 2.84 15.55
CA ASP A 539 8.25 1.98 16.70
C ASP A 539 7.10 2.54 17.52
N ARG A 540 6.00 1.80 17.53
CA ARG A 540 4.88 1.95 18.45
C ARG A 540 4.65 0.63 19.14
N ARG A 541 4.75 0.63 20.48
CA ARG A 541 4.78 -0.59 21.28
C ARG A 541 3.44 -1.34 21.24
N HIS A 542 2.35 -0.63 21.43
CA HIS A 542 1.00 -1.17 21.50
C HIS A 542 0.15 -0.53 20.41
N ASP A 543 -0.59 -1.37 19.70
CA ASP A 543 -1.59 -0.98 18.71
C ASP A 543 -2.85 -1.82 18.93
N VAL A 544 -4.00 -1.18 19.08
CA VAL A 544 -5.31 -1.81 19.30
C VAL A 544 -6.31 -1.24 18.31
N ASN A 545 -6.99 -2.11 17.57
CA ASN A 545 -8.07 -1.71 16.67
C ASN A 545 -9.32 -2.53 16.97
N LEU A 546 -10.45 -1.85 17.15
CA LEU A 546 -11.76 -2.44 17.36
C LEU A 546 -12.68 -1.94 16.25
N VAL A 547 -13.30 -2.84 15.51
CA VAL A 547 -14.25 -2.50 14.45
C VAL A 547 -15.54 -3.28 14.69
N GLY A 548 -16.65 -2.57 14.70
CA GLY A 548 -17.99 -3.15 14.83
C GLY A 548 -18.95 -2.58 13.80
N MET A 549 -19.73 -3.47 13.17
CA MET A 549 -20.78 -3.12 12.22
C MET A 549 -22.05 -3.83 12.65
N TYR A 550 -23.13 -3.09 12.84
CA TYR A 550 -24.40 -3.61 13.29
C TYR A 550 -25.53 -3.29 12.30
N GLN A 551 -26.09 -4.33 11.69
CA GLN A 551 -27.27 -4.22 10.84
C GLN A 551 -28.51 -4.05 11.70
N LEU A 552 -28.97 -2.81 11.86
CA LEU A 552 -30.10 -2.45 12.72
C LEU A 552 -31.41 -3.02 12.13
N ASN A 553 -31.59 -2.84 10.82
CA ASN A 553 -32.70 -3.38 10.01
C ASN A 553 -32.28 -3.42 8.54
N ASP A 554 -33.18 -3.72 7.61
CA ASP A 554 -32.91 -3.84 6.17
C ASP A 554 -32.39 -2.55 5.52
N PHE A 555 -32.58 -1.40 6.17
CA PHE A 555 -32.21 -0.08 5.65
C PHE A 555 -31.03 0.55 6.37
N TRP A 556 -30.83 0.26 7.64
CA TRP A 556 -29.86 0.93 8.49
C TRP A 556 -28.75 0.02 8.95
N ASN A 557 -27.52 0.43 8.69
CA ASN A 557 -26.30 -0.13 9.25
C ASN A 557 -25.61 0.94 10.11
N VAL A 558 -25.14 0.57 11.30
CA VAL A 558 -24.35 1.42 12.19
C VAL A 558 -22.97 0.82 12.34
N SER A 559 -21.93 1.62 12.21
CA SER A 559 -20.55 1.16 12.32
C SER A 559 -19.77 2.01 13.30
N ALA A 560 -18.83 1.38 14.01
CA ALA A 560 -17.91 2.03 14.92
C ALA A 560 -16.50 1.50 14.70
N SER A 561 -15.51 2.38 14.81
CA SER A 561 -14.10 2.00 14.86
C SER A 561 -13.38 2.73 15.97
N PHE A 562 -12.62 2.00 16.78
CA PHE A 562 -11.74 2.56 17.80
C PHE A 562 -10.31 2.15 17.51
N ILE A 563 -9.42 3.13 17.48
CA ILE A 563 -7.98 2.96 17.24
C ILE A 563 -7.23 3.51 18.45
N PHE A 564 -6.25 2.76 18.93
CA PHE A 564 -5.30 3.19 19.95
C PHE A 564 -3.89 2.81 19.55
N ASN A 565 -2.98 3.78 19.59
CA ASN A 565 -1.55 3.60 19.37
C ASN A 565 -0.78 4.18 20.55
N SER A 566 0.18 3.43 21.09
CA SER A 566 1.18 4.01 22.00
C SER A 566 2.05 5.01 21.24
N GLY A 567 2.64 5.95 21.97
CA GLY A 567 3.43 7.04 21.38
C GLY A 567 4.56 6.55 20.48
N GLN A 568 4.71 7.21 19.34
CA GLN A 568 5.79 7.03 18.38
C GLN A 568 7.11 7.53 18.97
N ALA A 569 8.25 6.95 18.58
CA ALA A 569 9.54 7.43 18.94
C ALA A 569 9.85 8.77 18.27
N LEU A 570 10.45 9.70 18.98
CA LEU A 570 10.81 11.02 18.47
C LEU A 570 12.18 11.47 18.99
N THR A 571 12.82 12.35 18.24
CA THR A 571 14.04 13.03 18.61
C THR A 571 13.70 14.36 19.28
N ALA A 572 14.11 14.53 20.53
CA ALA A 572 13.89 15.76 21.29
C ALA A 572 15.24 16.35 21.74
N PRO A 573 15.35 17.69 21.89
CA PRO A 573 16.57 18.32 22.38
C PRO A 573 16.85 17.93 23.83
N SER A 574 18.11 17.61 24.10
CA SER A 574 18.62 17.24 25.45
C SER A 574 19.29 18.41 26.16
N ALA A 575 19.77 19.39 25.41
CA ALA A 575 20.37 20.61 25.90
C ALA A 575 20.20 21.73 24.85
N LYS A 576 20.50 22.96 25.25
CA LYS A 576 20.62 24.09 24.34
C LYS A 576 21.81 24.95 24.68
N TYR A 577 22.37 25.62 23.70
CA TYR A 577 23.49 26.53 23.78
C TYR A 577 23.13 27.85 23.15
N GLN A 578 23.71 28.94 23.64
CA GLN A 578 23.66 30.25 22.98
C GLN A 578 24.94 30.45 22.18
N ILE A 579 24.80 30.68 20.88
CA ILE A 579 25.91 30.96 19.96
C ILE A 579 25.54 32.24 19.19
N ASP A 580 26.30 33.30 19.39
CA ASP A 580 26.08 34.60 18.74
C ASP A 580 24.63 35.13 18.86
N GLY A 581 24.04 34.95 20.05
CA GLY A 581 22.66 35.37 20.35
C GLY A 581 21.57 34.46 19.77
N SER A 582 21.93 33.37 19.10
CA SER A 582 20.99 32.37 18.57
C SER A 582 21.01 31.10 19.44
N THR A 583 19.84 30.55 19.70
CA THR A 583 19.71 29.27 20.42
C THR A 583 19.97 28.10 19.46
N VAL A 584 20.91 27.26 19.84
CA VAL A 584 21.21 25.99 19.15
C VAL A 584 20.83 24.84 20.07
N TYR A 585 19.89 23.99 19.58
CA TYR A 585 19.50 22.79 20.30
C TYR A 585 20.49 21.66 20.07
N TYR A 586 20.84 20.96 21.15
CA TYR A 586 21.65 19.76 21.11
C TYR A 586 20.79 18.52 21.31
N TYR A 587 20.97 17.54 20.45
CA TYR A 587 20.25 16.27 20.44
C TYR A 587 21.23 15.16 20.79
N ALA A 588 21.16 14.60 22.01
CA ALA A 588 22.08 13.56 22.46
C ALA A 588 21.77 12.19 21.83
N GLU A 589 20.50 11.91 21.59
CA GLU A 589 20.03 10.63 21.07
C GLU A 589 18.93 10.83 20.03
N ARG A 590 19.07 10.17 18.88
CA ARG A 590 18.01 10.05 17.89
C ARG A 590 16.94 9.10 18.42
N ASN A 591 15.66 9.50 18.33
CA ASN A 591 14.49 8.72 18.76
C ASN A 591 14.54 8.29 20.25
N GLY A 592 15.19 9.09 21.11
CA GLY A 592 15.34 8.80 22.54
C GLY A 592 14.09 9.04 23.38
N TYR A 593 13.06 9.69 22.83
CA TYR A 593 11.82 10.04 23.50
C TYR A 593 10.60 9.42 22.84
N ARG A 594 9.46 9.51 23.53
CA ARG A 594 8.17 9.03 23.01
C ARG A 594 7.14 10.15 22.98
N ALA A 595 6.45 10.27 21.86
CA ALA A 595 5.26 11.12 21.74
C ALA A 595 4.14 10.60 22.66
N PRO A 596 3.15 11.42 23.02
CA PRO A 596 1.93 10.95 23.66
C PRO A 596 1.21 9.90 22.81
N SER A 597 0.38 9.06 23.47
CA SER A 597 -0.46 8.08 22.79
C SER A 597 -1.53 8.75 21.95
N SER A 598 -1.86 8.13 20.81
CA SER A 598 -2.93 8.55 19.92
C SER A 598 -4.10 7.58 20.01
N HIS A 599 -5.32 8.09 20.10
CA HIS A 599 -6.53 7.26 20.00
C HIS A 599 -7.75 8.09 19.60
N HIS A 600 -8.69 7.48 18.90
CA HIS A 600 -9.97 8.07 18.55
C HIS A 600 -11.05 7.00 18.38
N LEU A 601 -12.29 7.40 18.51
CA LEU A 601 -13.48 6.62 18.21
C LEU A 601 -14.26 7.31 17.10
N ASP A 602 -14.53 6.55 16.05
CA ASP A 602 -15.32 7.01 14.90
C ASP A 602 -16.65 6.27 14.87
N LEU A 603 -17.72 6.99 14.55
CA LEU A 603 -19.05 6.43 14.43
C LEU A 603 -19.66 6.81 13.08
N SER A 604 -20.40 5.87 12.48
CA SER A 604 -21.22 6.17 11.30
C SER A 604 -22.53 5.41 11.30
N ALA A 605 -23.51 5.95 10.59
CA ALA A 605 -24.78 5.33 10.30
C ALA A 605 -25.06 5.46 8.80
N THR A 606 -25.36 4.34 8.16
CA THR A 606 -25.63 4.28 6.72
C THR A 606 -27.08 3.85 6.50
N TYR A 607 -27.82 4.65 5.75
CA TYR A 607 -29.15 4.36 5.27
C TYR A 607 -29.11 3.95 3.81
N SER A 608 -29.49 2.73 3.47
CA SER A 608 -29.53 2.19 2.11
C SER A 608 -30.95 1.79 1.74
N LYS A 609 -31.42 2.20 0.56
CA LYS A 609 -32.74 1.83 0.05
C LYS A 609 -32.67 1.47 -1.43
N LYS A 610 -33.06 0.24 -1.77
CA LYS A 610 -33.26 -0.16 -3.15
C LYS A 610 -34.57 0.44 -3.67
N LEU A 611 -34.47 1.18 -4.75
CA LEU A 611 -35.58 1.72 -5.52
C LEU A 611 -35.78 0.87 -6.79
N LYS A 612 -36.80 1.18 -7.59
CA LYS A 612 -37.13 0.37 -8.77
C LYS A 612 -35.96 0.22 -9.78
N HIS A 613 -35.15 1.27 -9.93
CA HIS A 613 -34.08 1.34 -10.95
C HIS A 613 -32.71 1.71 -10.38
N CYS A 614 -32.60 2.00 -9.09
CA CYS A 614 -31.35 2.39 -8.48
C CYS A 614 -31.32 2.06 -6.99
N GLU A 615 -30.14 2.04 -6.41
CA GLU A 615 -29.91 1.99 -4.97
C GLU A 615 -29.43 3.35 -4.48
N ARG A 616 -30.13 3.89 -3.48
CA ARG A 616 -29.79 5.16 -2.84
C ARG A 616 -29.21 4.90 -1.46
N GLN A 617 -28.06 5.52 -1.18
CA GLN A 617 -27.41 5.44 0.12
C GLN A 617 -27.12 6.83 0.67
N TRP A 618 -27.35 7.02 1.96
CA TRP A 618 -26.90 8.14 2.76
C TRP A 618 -26.01 7.62 3.88
N ALA A 619 -24.84 8.22 4.10
CA ALA A 619 -24.02 7.93 5.26
C ALA A 619 -23.78 9.21 6.06
N PHE A 620 -23.87 9.09 7.37
CA PHE A 620 -23.65 10.14 8.35
C PHE A 620 -22.66 9.62 9.38
N GLY A 621 -21.77 10.46 9.85
CA GLY A 621 -20.85 10.02 10.88
C GLY A 621 -20.05 11.16 11.50
N VAL A 622 -19.23 10.78 12.46
CA VAL A 622 -18.27 11.68 13.12
C VAL A 622 -16.96 10.91 13.29
N TYR A 623 -15.90 11.46 12.74
CA TYR A 623 -14.53 11.06 13.04
C TYR A 623 -14.14 11.67 14.40
N ASN A 624 -13.45 10.89 15.26
CA ASN A 624 -12.95 11.34 16.57
C ASN A 624 -14.02 12.00 17.44
N ILE A 625 -15.08 11.24 17.75
CA ILE A 625 -16.32 11.78 18.37
C ILE A 625 -16.10 12.51 19.71
N TYR A 626 -15.06 12.17 20.47
CA TYR A 626 -14.72 12.83 21.72
C TYR A 626 -13.68 13.94 21.58
N ASN A 627 -13.38 14.38 20.33
CA ASN A 627 -12.56 15.55 20.02
C ASN A 627 -11.15 15.54 20.65
N ARG A 628 -10.48 14.40 20.65
CA ARG A 628 -9.11 14.31 21.15
C ARG A 628 -8.12 14.96 20.19
N GLU A 629 -7.25 15.80 20.71
CA GLU A 629 -6.11 16.36 19.98
C GLU A 629 -4.96 15.33 19.96
N ASN A 630 -4.91 14.47 18.93
CA ASN A 630 -3.85 13.50 18.75
C ASN A 630 -2.57 14.17 18.24
N PRO A 631 -1.38 13.74 18.68
CA PRO A 631 -0.12 14.33 18.24
C PRO A 631 0.15 14.01 16.75
N TYR A 632 0.25 15.06 15.94
CA TYR A 632 0.69 14.98 14.55
C TYR A 632 2.16 15.38 14.41
N VAL A 633 2.53 16.56 14.95
CA VAL A 633 3.89 17.07 15.01
C VAL A 633 4.16 17.64 16.39
N ILE A 634 5.36 17.40 16.91
CA ILE A 634 5.86 18.02 18.13
C ILE A 634 7.08 18.86 17.76
N THR A 635 7.00 20.18 18.00
CA THR A 635 8.06 21.14 17.75
C THR A 635 8.60 21.69 19.06
N PHE A 636 9.87 22.09 19.04
CA PHE A 636 10.55 22.67 20.19
C PHE A 636 10.92 24.13 19.86
N SER A 637 10.59 25.04 20.75
CA SER A 637 10.88 26.48 20.63
C SER A 637 11.34 27.05 21.95
N GLU A 638 11.94 28.23 21.92
CA GLU A 638 12.26 28.97 23.15
C GLU A 638 10.97 29.46 23.84
N ASP A 639 11.00 29.43 25.17
CA ASP A 639 9.97 29.99 26.04
C ASP A 639 10.61 30.41 27.37
N ASP A 640 10.78 31.70 27.52
CA ASP A 640 11.37 32.30 28.74
C ASP A 640 10.53 32.05 30.00
N ASN A 641 9.26 31.68 29.87
CA ASN A 641 8.39 31.36 30.97
C ASN A 641 8.50 29.91 31.45
N SER A 642 9.19 29.04 30.68
CA SER A 642 9.41 27.66 31.09
C SER A 642 10.67 27.52 31.94
N ALA A 643 10.69 26.60 32.93
CA ALA A 643 11.84 26.36 33.79
C ALA A 643 13.08 25.88 33.00
N SER A 644 12.91 25.25 31.87
CA SER A 644 13.97 24.82 30.95
C SER A 644 14.32 25.89 29.90
N GLY A 645 13.57 26.99 29.83
CA GLY A 645 13.62 27.96 28.73
C GLY A 645 13.23 27.37 27.37
N THR A 646 12.57 26.19 27.34
CA THR A 646 12.18 25.49 26.12
C THR A 646 10.73 25.00 26.26
N LYS A 647 9.94 25.18 25.24
CA LYS A 647 8.56 24.72 25.13
C LYS A 647 8.46 23.63 24.05
N ALA A 648 7.83 22.51 24.40
CA ALA A 648 7.36 21.52 23.43
C ALA A 648 5.90 21.84 23.04
N THR A 649 5.65 22.07 21.77
CA THR A 649 4.30 22.35 21.25
C THR A 649 3.82 21.17 20.43
N GLN A 650 2.71 20.57 20.85
CA GLN A 650 2.01 19.54 20.08
C GLN A 650 1.04 20.20 19.12
N THR A 651 1.13 19.85 17.84
CA THR A 651 0.14 20.21 16.82
C THR A 651 -0.73 18.99 16.52
N ALA A 652 -2.04 19.15 16.57
CA ALA A 652 -3.00 18.16 16.12
C ALA A 652 -3.58 18.59 14.77
N LEU A 653 -3.81 17.63 13.86
CA LEU A 653 -4.43 17.92 12.56
C LEU A 653 -5.96 18.00 12.68
N PHE A 654 -6.54 17.09 13.44
CA PHE A 654 -7.97 16.86 13.45
C PHE A 654 -8.52 16.77 14.87
N GLY A 655 -9.65 17.47 15.09
CA GLY A 655 -10.57 17.24 16.19
C GLY A 655 -11.75 16.37 15.74
N ALA A 656 -12.92 16.60 16.31
CA ALA A 656 -14.15 15.94 15.88
C ALA A 656 -14.61 16.49 14.52
N ILE A 657 -14.75 15.61 13.53
CA ILE A 657 -15.15 15.98 12.17
C ILE A 657 -16.45 15.25 11.81
N PRO A 658 -17.60 15.95 11.78
CA PRO A 658 -18.82 15.39 11.25
C PRO A 658 -18.74 15.28 9.72
N PHE A 659 -19.38 14.26 9.16
CA PHE A 659 -19.47 14.09 7.72
C PHE A 659 -20.85 13.59 7.29
N VAL A 660 -21.16 13.89 6.04
CA VAL A 660 -22.30 13.34 5.33
C VAL A 660 -21.88 12.97 3.92
N SER A 661 -22.35 11.85 3.42
CA SER A 661 -22.18 11.46 2.02
C SER A 661 -23.47 10.90 1.45
N PHE A 662 -23.62 11.05 0.14
CA PHE A 662 -24.73 10.55 -0.64
C PHE A 662 -24.21 9.74 -1.83
N SER A 663 -24.81 8.61 -2.11
CA SER A 663 -24.51 7.85 -3.32
C SER A 663 -25.77 7.27 -3.97
N LEU A 664 -25.68 7.11 -5.28
CA LEU A 664 -26.73 6.57 -6.12
C LEU A 664 -26.09 5.59 -7.10
N LYS A 665 -26.64 4.37 -7.20
CA LYS A 665 -26.14 3.31 -8.10
C LYS A 665 -27.30 2.74 -8.91
N TRP A 666 -27.10 2.57 -10.21
CA TRP A 666 -28.05 2.02 -11.19
C TRP A 666 -27.62 0.65 -11.69
#